data_6769a55e48567b756ee3a371fa1abf6b
#
_entry.id   6769a55e48567b756ee3a371fa1abf6b
#
_cell.length_a   1.000
_cell.length_b   1.000
_cell.length_c   1.000
_cell.angle_alpha   90.00
_cell.angle_beta   90.00
_cell.angle_gamma   90.00
#
_symmetry.space_group_name_H-M   'P 1'
#
loop_
_entity.id
_entity.type
_entity.pdbx_description
1 polymer ?
#
loop_
_entity_poly.entity_id
_entity_poly.type
_entity_poly.pdbx_seq_one_letter_code
_entity_poly.pdbx_strand_id
1 'polypeptide(L)'
;MTLFLPFLLLSLAAAAALPLSRALGRNAGYPLSAVFLAVLGSLLTRAEDALAGVVTAELAWIPTADVALRLRMDGLALLFAGLVLGVGALVMAYAARYLSPDHDHGQLFLLLTLFAGAMLGLVLAADLVVLYVSWELTTLCSFLLIGGTGRGRRQATRALVVTAAGGLALLTAVVLIVATLGTTSLATVPAEADTLRESAAAPWIAGLIMVAAFTKSAQVPVHFWLPDAMVAITPVSAYLHAATLVKGGIYLLMRFSPVFAETPGWTAALVTVGLVSAVVGAVLALKQHDLKALLAYSTVSQLGWIIALIGLGTTAGLAVAALHTFAHALFKATLFMLVGIIDREAGSRDIRELSGLYRAMPVTATLTGLAALSMAGIPPFLGFVSKEEAYYAFYEFDGPPGVGLLLAGIALVAATVTFAYGFRLLYGAFAGQLTQARLYEPHWSFLAPAAVPAVAGLILGVTVNALNPLVNSTVVDTLGQRGEADLALWHGFSVPLALSGVTIAAGIGLFLVRDPVDRLLHRYGLGVRGADIYDRSYAGVLALGALVGRPARSSSPAAHLVHPVWVLLLVAAAGAVILDDLPPVVPGTADAADAAVLVVLVLGVTGLCVVRSRLAAVSLLGVVGLAVAAWFLLLGGVDLALTQVLVEILTVVVIVLVLRRMPTLFAATGRVRAVTAAVLAGAAGVAAFLGTLALTGRREISPAGEFLLRQGPELSGGTNVVNTILVDFRGLDTLGEATVLAVAAAGLLGNLGGRRAPADEPVPGPSAGSAAPDPAAGTTGRTAPAAIAAARAASPRALTAVPAHPQRVGNATVFRTAAALLAPIVVILSLVLLYRGHNDPGGGFISALVGGAGIALVHLAPSHSRLSRLRARPLLAAGLLVCVGTGLVGLLDGSFLRPLRTAVELGPLYQSLTTSLVFDVGVYLCVIGLVVAAIDRLGENRRPERPAEPEGRP
;
A
#
# COMPACT_ATOMS: atom_id res chain seq x y z
N MET A 1 3.38 26.25 10.39
CA MET A 1 3.69 26.09 8.96
C MET A 1 5.05 25.45 8.69
N THR A 2 6.05 25.62 9.52
CA THR A 2 7.40 25.06 9.31
C THR A 2 7.47 23.53 9.20
N LEU A 3 6.61 22.78 9.92
CA LEU A 3 6.59 21.31 9.85
C LEU A 3 5.98 20.73 8.56
N PHE A 4 5.26 21.53 7.75
CA PHE A 4 4.76 21.08 6.45
C PHE A 4 5.79 21.24 5.31
N LEU A 5 6.79 22.12 5.48
CA LEU A 5 7.86 22.33 4.50
C LEU A 5 8.61 21.03 4.14
N PRO A 6 8.99 20.15 5.08
CA PRO A 6 9.56 18.83 4.78
C PRO A 6 8.74 18.01 3.78
N PHE A 7 7.43 17.96 3.96
CA PHE A 7 6.54 17.19 3.08
C PHE A 7 6.43 17.82 1.69
N LEU A 8 6.39 19.15 1.61
CA LEU A 8 6.41 19.86 0.33
C LEU A 8 7.70 19.57 -0.45
N LEU A 9 8.85 19.67 0.20
CA LEU A 9 10.15 19.41 -0.42
C LEU A 9 10.27 17.96 -0.89
N LEU A 10 9.84 16.98 -0.08
CA LEU A 10 9.85 15.57 -0.47
C LEU A 10 8.85 15.28 -1.59
N SER A 11 7.68 15.92 -1.61
CA SER A 11 6.70 15.78 -2.69
C SER A 11 7.24 16.33 -4.01
N LEU A 12 7.89 17.50 -3.97
CA LEU A 12 8.57 18.08 -5.14
C LEU A 12 9.72 17.18 -5.62
N ALA A 13 10.51 16.62 -4.70
CA ALA A 13 11.59 15.68 -5.03
C ALA A 13 11.03 14.38 -5.64
N ALA A 14 9.93 13.87 -5.14
CA ALA A 14 9.25 12.70 -5.71
C ALA A 14 8.75 12.98 -7.13
N ALA A 15 8.11 14.13 -7.36
CA ALA A 15 7.68 14.55 -8.68
C ALA A 15 8.87 14.73 -9.65
N ALA A 16 9.99 15.25 -9.15
CA ALA A 16 11.21 15.45 -9.91
C ALA A 16 12.01 14.16 -10.17
N ALA A 17 11.80 13.09 -9.41
CA ALA A 17 12.62 11.87 -9.46
C ALA A 17 12.66 11.22 -10.85
N LEU A 18 11.52 11.14 -11.55
CA LEU A 18 11.41 10.57 -12.89
C LEU A 18 12.14 11.43 -13.94
N PRO A 19 11.85 12.75 -14.10
CA PRO A 19 12.56 13.58 -15.06
C PRO A 19 14.06 13.72 -14.74
N LEU A 20 14.41 13.78 -13.46
CA LEU A 20 15.79 13.87 -13.01
C LEU A 20 16.60 12.60 -13.35
N SER A 21 15.97 11.42 -13.18
CA SER A 21 16.60 10.15 -13.59
C SER A 21 16.80 10.05 -15.09
N ARG A 22 15.87 10.58 -15.89
CA ARG A 22 16.04 10.63 -17.35
C ARG A 22 17.16 11.56 -17.78
N ALA A 23 17.36 12.68 -17.07
CA ALA A 23 18.40 13.65 -17.39
C ALA A 23 19.79 13.23 -16.89
N LEU A 24 19.90 12.68 -15.67
CA LEU A 24 21.17 12.40 -14.99
C LEU A 24 21.46 10.89 -14.83
N GLY A 25 20.55 10.01 -15.27
CA GLY A 25 20.64 8.58 -15.06
C GLY A 25 20.72 8.24 -13.57
N ARG A 26 21.59 7.30 -13.22
CA ARG A 26 21.81 6.89 -11.81
C ARG A 26 22.31 8.03 -10.91
N ASN A 27 22.96 9.07 -11.48
CA ASN A 27 23.50 10.19 -10.71
C ASN A 27 22.39 11.10 -10.13
N ALA A 28 21.12 10.91 -10.52
CA ALA A 28 19.96 11.54 -9.87
C ALA A 28 19.92 11.31 -8.35
N GLY A 29 20.57 10.24 -7.86
CA GLY A 29 20.72 9.98 -6.43
C GLY A 29 21.43 11.11 -5.66
N TYR A 30 22.36 11.84 -6.26
CA TYR A 30 23.08 12.93 -5.57
C TYR A 30 22.21 14.17 -5.28
N PRO A 31 21.51 14.77 -6.25
CA PRO A 31 20.61 15.88 -5.96
C PRO A 31 19.45 15.45 -5.04
N LEU A 32 18.93 14.23 -5.16
CA LEU A 32 17.93 13.71 -4.22
C LEU A 32 18.51 13.58 -2.80
N SER A 33 19.74 13.10 -2.64
CA SER A 33 20.45 13.07 -1.36
C SER A 33 20.55 14.48 -0.75
N ALA A 34 20.88 15.50 -1.58
CA ALA A 34 20.93 16.88 -1.12
C ALA A 34 19.58 17.40 -0.63
N VAL A 35 18.46 17.02 -1.29
CA VAL A 35 17.11 17.35 -0.81
C VAL A 35 16.85 16.71 0.55
N PHE A 36 17.20 15.43 0.76
CA PHE A 36 17.03 14.78 2.06
C PHE A 36 17.83 15.50 3.17
N LEU A 37 19.05 15.93 2.87
CA LEU A 37 19.86 16.73 3.81
C LEU A 37 19.25 18.12 4.06
N ALA A 38 18.69 18.76 3.04
CA ALA A 38 17.99 20.04 3.20
C ALA A 38 16.74 19.90 4.07
N VAL A 39 15.97 18.82 3.88
CA VAL A 39 14.80 18.49 4.72
C VAL A 39 15.24 18.21 6.15
N LEU A 40 16.31 17.43 6.36
CA LEU A 40 16.88 17.19 7.68
C LEU A 40 17.33 18.51 8.32
N GLY A 41 18.06 19.34 7.57
CA GLY A 41 18.48 20.68 8.05
C GLY A 41 17.30 21.54 8.48
N SER A 42 16.20 21.53 7.73
CA SER A 42 14.98 22.28 8.10
C SER A 42 14.34 21.81 9.42
N LEU A 43 14.42 20.52 9.75
CA LEU A 43 13.96 20.00 11.05
C LEU A 43 14.95 20.34 12.16
N LEU A 44 16.26 20.26 11.90
CA LEU A 44 17.30 20.58 12.87
C LEU A 44 17.28 22.05 13.31
N THR A 45 16.77 22.97 12.47
CA THR A 45 16.56 24.37 12.92
C THR A 45 15.58 24.52 14.09
N ARG A 46 14.80 23.48 14.38
CA ARG A 46 13.84 23.44 15.48
C ARG A 46 14.21 22.37 16.53
N ALA A 47 15.43 21.83 16.46
CA ALA A 47 15.84 20.75 17.35
C ALA A 47 15.85 21.20 18.83
N GLU A 48 16.33 22.42 19.13
CA GLU A 48 16.31 22.95 20.48
C GLU A 48 14.89 23.06 21.02
N ASP A 49 13.94 23.59 20.23
CA ASP A 49 12.53 23.70 20.61
C ASP A 49 11.93 22.29 20.88
N ALA A 50 12.25 21.32 20.02
CA ALA A 50 11.76 19.94 20.12
C ALA A 50 12.36 19.17 21.31
N LEU A 51 13.60 19.47 21.69
CA LEU A 51 14.26 18.85 22.84
C LEU A 51 13.81 19.49 24.17
N ALA A 52 13.41 20.77 24.13
CA ALA A 52 12.90 21.48 25.29
C ALA A 52 11.40 21.30 25.52
N GLY A 53 10.67 20.86 24.49
CA GLY A 53 9.22 20.69 24.54
C GLY A 53 8.68 20.06 23.27
N VAL A 54 7.50 20.49 22.82
CA VAL A 54 6.82 19.94 21.64
C VAL A 54 6.54 21.04 20.63
N VAL A 55 7.01 20.86 19.40
CA VAL A 55 6.66 21.72 18.27
C VAL A 55 5.49 21.09 17.52
N THR A 56 4.40 21.83 17.39
CA THR A 56 3.18 21.35 16.71
C THR A 56 2.83 22.19 15.49
N ALA A 57 2.16 21.57 14.53
CA ALA A 57 1.52 22.25 13.42
C ALA A 57 0.23 21.50 13.06
N GLU A 58 -0.81 22.25 12.75
CA GLU A 58 -2.12 21.69 12.44
C GLU A 58 -2.69 22.35 11.19
N LEU A 59 -3.38 21.53 10.39
CA LEU A 59 -4.13 21.94 9.21
C LEU A 59 -5.41 21.10 9.16
N ALA A 60 -6.57 21.74 9.17
CA ALA A 60 -7.85 21.04 9.14
C ALA A 60 -7.97 20.20 7.87
N TRP A 61 -8.38 18.94 8.00
CA TRP A 61 -8.59 18.03 6.88
C TRP A 61 -10.05 17.65 6.75
N ILE A 62 -10.63 16.99 7.76
CA ILE A 62 -12.05 16.58 7.79
C ILE A 62 -12.65 17.04 9.13
N PRO A 63 -13.06 18.34 9.23
CA PRO A 63 -13.50 18.92 10.51
C PRO A 63 -14.71 18.21 11.12
N THR A 64 -15.60 17.67 10.31
CA THR A 64 -16.80 16.94 10.75
C THR A 64 -16.49 15.65 11.50
N ALA A 65 -15.29 15.08 11.29
CA ALA A 65 -14.81 13.86 11.95
C ALA A 65 -13.67 14.14 12.94
N ASP A 66 -13.39 15.40 13.28
CA ASP A 66 -12.24 15.85 14.09
C ASP A 66 -10.87 15.37 13.54
N VAL A 67 -10.79 15.09 12.22
CA VAL A 67 -9.55 14.66 11.58
C VAL A 67 -8.81 15.88 11.05
N ALA A 68 -7.57 16.06 11.50
CA ALA A 68 -6.70 17.11 11.00
C ALA A 68 -5.30 16.58 10.67
N LEU A 69 -4.62 17.25 9.76
CA LEU A 69 -3.20 17.01 9.52
C LEU A 69 -2.41 17.61 10.70
N ARG A 70 -2.48 16.94 11.85
CA ARG A 70 -1.75 17.32 13.05
C ARG A 70 -0.37 16.70 13.02
N LEU A 71 0.64 17.55 13.12
CA LEU A 71 2.04 17.15 13.16
C LEU A 71 2.64 17.56 14.51
N ARG A 72 3.51 16.70 15.04
CA ARG A 72 4.23 16.87 16.30
C ARG A 72 5.69 16.52 16.11
N MET A 73 6.58 17.38 16.53
CA MET A 73 8.01 17.10 16.62
C MET A 73 8.46 17.29 18.07
N ASP A 74 8.87 16.21 18.68
CA ASP A 74 9.44 16.07 20.00
C ASP A 74 10.76 15.30 19.89
N GLY A 75 11.44 15.00 21.01
CA GLY A 75 12.70 14.27 21.01
C GLY A 75 12.59 12.89 20.34
N LEU A 76 11.50 12.15 20.61
CA LEU A 76 11.25 10.86 19.96
C LEU A 76 11.09 11.00 18.44
N ALA A 77 10.27 11.96 17.99
CA ALA A 77 10.07 12.22 16.57
C ALA A 77 11.36 12.71 15.89
N LEU A 78 12.14 13.56 16.56
CA LEU A 78 13.43 14.06 16.06
C LEU A 78 14.44 12.92 15.87
N LEU A 79 14.53 11.99 16.83
CA LEU A 79 15.39 10.80 16.74
C LEU A 79 15.07 10.00 15.47
N PHE A 80 13.80 9.65 15.27
CA PHE A 80 13.41 8.82 14.12
C PHE A 80 13.45 9.58 12.79
N ALA A 81 13.05 10.86 12.75
CA ALA A 81 13.16 11.69 11.55
C ALA A 81 14.62 11.85 11.11
N GLY A 82 15.54 12.06 12.08
CA GLY A 82 16.97 12.08 11.82
C GLY A 82 17.49 10.79 11.18
N LEU A 83 17.03 9.63 11.64
CA LEU A 83 17.38 8.34 11.03
C LEU A 83 16.79 8.18 9.62
N VAL A 84 15.53 8.54 9.43
CA VAL A 84 14.85 8.45 8.12
C VAL A 84 15.56 9.30 7.08
N LEU A 85 15.85 10.55 7.39
CA LEU A 85 16.42 11.51 6.46
C LEU A 85 17.94 11.35 6.31
N GLY A 86 18.65 11.16 7.42
CA GLY A 86 20.11 11.04 7.43
C GLY A 86 20.58 9.78 6.70
N VAL A 87 20.07 8.61 7.11
CA VAL A 87 20.41 7.35 6.41
C VAL A 87 19.82 7.35 4.99
N GLY A 88 18.62 7.94 4.79
CA GLY A 88 18.03 8.11 3.48
C GLY A 88 18.93 8.87 2.50
N ALA A 89 19.52 9.99 2.94
CA ALA A 89 20.48 10.75 2.14
C ALA A 89 21.71 9.92 1.75
N LEU A 90 22.25 9.15 2.69
CA LEU A 90 23.39 8.27 2.44
C LEU A 90 23.04 7.16 1.45
N VAL A 91 21.85 6.57 1.56
CA VAL A 91 21.35 5.53 0.64
C VAL A 91 21.11 6.10 -0.77
N MET A 92 20.58 7.32 -0.90
CA MET A 92 20.43 7.97 -2.21
C MET A 92 21.79 8.20 -2.89
N ALA A 93 22.77 8.69 -2.15
CA ALA A 93 24.15 8.86 -2.65
C ALA A 93 24.81 7.51 -3.00
N TYR A 94 24.60 6.47 -2.16
CA TYR A 94 25.07 5.11 -2.41
C TYR A 94 24.44 4.51 -3.67
N ALA A 95 23.13 4.69 -3.87
CA ALA A 95 22.40 4.20 -5.03
C ALA A 95 22.96 4.76 -6.34
N ALA A 96 23.41 6.01 -6.35
CA ALA A 96 24.05 6.64 -7.52
C ALA A 96 25.30 5.88 -8.03
N ARG A 97 25.95 5.09 -7.19
CA ARG A 97 27.11 4.26 -7.56
C ARG A 97 26.76 2.77 -7.64
N TYR A 98 25.83 2.31 -6.84
CA TYR A 98 25.40 0.92 -6.84
C TYR A 98 24.65 0.53 -8.13
N LEU A 99 23.81 1.40 -8.68
CA LEU A 99 22.95 1.11 -9.83
C LEU A 99 23.74 1.06 -11.14
N SER A 100 23.26 0.25 -12.11
CA SER A 100 23.87 0.20 -13.44
C SER A 100 23.64 1.50 -14.21
N PRO A 101 24.60 1.93 -15.07
CA PRO A 101 24.41 3.15 -15.85
C PRO A 101 23.34 3.02 -16.95
N ASP A 102 23.03 1.81 -17.41
CA ASP A 102 22.31 1.53 -18.66
C ASP A 102 20.79 1.42 -18.50
N HIS A 103 20.25 1.62 -17.28
CA HIS A 103 18.82 1.47 -17.00
C HIS A 103 18.23 2.77 -16.42
N ASP A 104 16.94 2.99 -16.69
CA ASP A 104 16.17 4.05 -16.01
C ASP A 104 15.79 3.61 -14.60
N HIS A 105 16.28 4.32 -13.60
CA HIS A 105 16.04 4.07 -12.19
C HIS A 105 15.03 5.05 -11.55
N GLY A 106 14.33 5.84 -12.35
CA GLY A 106 13.41 6.88 -11.88
C GLY A 106 12.33 6.35 -10.95
N GLN A 107 11.77 5.17 -11.25
CA GLN A 107 10.77 4.53 -10.39
C GLN A 107 11.33 4.16 -9.01
N LEU A 108 12.58 3.70 -8.95
CA LEU A 108 13.23 3.38 -7.69
C LEU A 108 13.41 4.64 -6.83
N PHE A 109 13.95 5.71 -7.41
CA PHE A 109 14.15 6.99 -6.73
C PHE A 109 12.83 7.62 -6.28
N LEU A 110 11.80 7.56 -7.12
CA LEU A 110 10.44 7.99 -6.77
C LEU A 110 9.93 7.22 -5.53
N LEU A 111 9.98 5.90 -5.56
CA LEU A 111 9.46 5.07 -4.47
C LEU A 111 10.27 5.23 -3.17
N LEU A 112 11.60 5.40 -3.24
CA LEU A 112 12.42 5.67 -2.05
C LEU A 112 12.08 7.03 -1.44
N THR A 113 11.81 8.06 -2.28
CA THR A 113 11.41 9.40 -1.81
C THR A 113 10.01 9.39 -1.21
N LEU A 114 9.04 8.74 -1.85
CA LEU A 114 7.68 8.56 -1.31
C LEU A 114 7.70 7.78 0.01
N PHE A 115 8.52 6.74 0.09
CA PHE A 115 8.71 5.97 1.31
C PHE A 115 9.28 6.83 2.46
N ALA A 116 10.25 7.71 2.16
CA ALA A 116 10.78 8.66 3.13
C ALA A 116 9.70 9.63 3.64
N GLY A 117 8.87 10.15 2.73
CA GLY A 117 7.73 11.00 3.07
C GLY A 117 6.70 10.28 3.96
N ALA A 118 6.37 9.02 3.64
CA ALA A 118 5.47 8.20 4.42
C ALA A 118 6.03 7.90 5.82
N MET A 119 7.34 7.57 5.93
CA MET A 119 7.99 7.36 7.22
C MET A 119 8.07 8.65 8.05
N LEU A 120 8.34 9.79 7.41
CA LEU A 120 8.33 11.07 8.07
C LEU A 120 6.91 11.42 8.58
N GLY A 121 5.88 11.16 7.77
CA GLY A 121 4.48 11.30 8.17
C GLY A 121 4.13 10.45 9.39
N LEU A 122 4.62 9.20 9.43
CA LEU A 122 4.41 8.29 10.55
C LEU A 122 5.04 8.83 11.85
N VAL A 123 6.30 9.29 11.80
CA VAL A 123 7.02 9.72 13.02
C VAL A 123 6.67 11.12 13.48
N LEU A 124 6.12 11.97 12.62
CA LEU A 124 5.62 13.30 12.98
C LEU A 124 4.11 13.34 13.22
N ALA A 125 3.38 12.24 13.05
CA ALA A 125 1.93 12.21 13.24
C ALA A 125 1.54 12.56 14.68
N ALA A 126 0.62 13.51 14.82
CA ALA A 126 -0.08 13.85 16.07
C ALA A 126 -1.59 13.58 15.99
N ASP A 127 -2.03 12.90 14.93
CA ASP A 127 -3.39 12.44 14.70
C ASP A 127 -3.36 10.93 14.40
N LEU A 128 -4.28 10.17 14.99
CA LEU A 128 -4.35 8.72 14.86
C LEU A 128 -4.63 8.26 13.43
N VAL A 129 -5.43 9.01 12.68
CA VAL A 129 -5.74 8.72 11.28
C VAL A 129 -4.52 9.00 10.40
N VAL A 130 -3.82 10.11 10.62
CA VAL A 130 -2.56 10.45 9.92
C VAL A 130 -1.48 9.41 10.20
N LEU A 131 -1.37 8.95 11.45
CA LEU A 131 -0.48 7.86 11.86
C LEU A 131 -0.78 6.58 11.05
N TYR A 132 -2.05 6.17 11.00
CA TYR A 132 -2.50 4.98 10.28
C TYR A 132 -2.27 5.10 8.76
N VAL A 133 -2.67 6.21 8.14
CA VAL A 133 -2.47 6.44 6.70
C VAL A 133 -0.99 6.37 6.34
N SER A 134 -0.14 7.04 7.14
CA SER A 134 1.31 7.02 6.94
C SER A 134 1.89 5.61 7.13
N TRP A 135 1.37 4.84 8.10
CA TRP A 135 1.73 3.43 8.32
C TRP A 135 1.46 2.58 7.08
N GLU A 136 0.26 2.70 6.48
CA GLU A 136 -0.10 1.94 5.28
C GLU A 136 0.67 2.40 4.03
N LEU A 137 0.93 3.69 3.88
CA LEU A 137 1.78 4.19 2.80
C LEU A 137 3.20 3.58 2.87
N THR A 138 3.77 3.41 4.09
CA THR A 138 5.06 2.70 4.21
C THR A 138 4.96 1.23 3.81
N THR A 139 3.85 0.56 4.12
CA THR A 139 3.57 -0.82 3.73
C THR A 139 3.50 -0.96 2.21
N LEU A 140 2.74 -0.08 1.54
CA LEU A 140 2.59 -0.07 0.09
C LEU A 140 3.92 0.23 -0.63
N CYS A 141 4.63 1.27 -0.20
CA CYS A 141 5.93 1.62 -0.79
C CYS A 141 6.95 0.48 -0.62
N SER A 142 6.99 -0.19 0.54
CA SER A 142 7.89 -1.33 0.77
C SER A 142 7.57 -2.50 -0.13
N PHE A 143 6.29 -2.83 -0.32
CA PHE A 143 5.85 -3.86 -1.28
C PHE A 143 6.35 -3.58 -2.70
N LEU A 144 6.17 -2.35 -3.18
CA LEU A 144 6.60 -1.95 -4.52
C LEU A 144 8.13 -1.96 -4.64
N LEU A 145 8.86 -1.56 -3.60
CA LEU A 145 10.32 -1.57 -3.57
C LEU A 145 10.90 -2.99 -3.55
N ILE A 146 10.30 -3.92 -2.81
CA ILE A 146 10.75 -5.33 -2.75
C ILE A 146 10.41 -6.04 -4.07
N GLY A 147 9.22 -5.79 -4.64
CA GLY A 147 8.73 -6.43 -5.86
C GLY A 147 9.28 -5.86 -7.17
N GLY A 148 9.91 -4.67 -7.13
CA GLY A 148 10.25 -3.87 -8.31
C GLY A 148 11.19 -4.52 -9.34
N THR A 149 11.96 -5.56 -8.95
CA THR A 149 12.83 -6.32 -9.86
C THR A 149 12.12 -7.49 -10.58
N GLY A 150 10.83 -7.70 -10.31
CA GLY A 150 10.05 -8.82 -10.85
C GLY A 150 10.39 -10.19 -10.27
N ARG A 151 11.63 -10.42 -9.83
CA ARG A 151 12.10 -11.70 -9.24
C ARG A 151 11.61 -11.93 -7.81
N GLY A 152 11.23 -10.87 -7.09
CA GLY A 152 10.81 -10.89 -5.69
C GLY A 152 9.29 -10.87 -5.46
N ARG A 153 8.44 -11.15 -6.44
CA ARG A 153 6.98 -10.98 -6.32
C ARG A 153 6.36 -11.79 -5.16
N ARG A 154 6.75 -13.06 -5.00
CA ARG A 154 6.25 -13.91 -3.92
C ARG A 154 6.68 -13.39 -2.55
N GLN A 155 7.94 -13.00 -2.42
CA GLN A 155 8.51 -12.45 -1.19
C GLN A 155 7.88 -11.10 -0.84
N ALA A 156 7.71 -10.22 -1.83
CA ALA A 156 7.00 -8.96 -1.66
C ALA A 156 5.55 -9.17 -1.20
N THR A 157 4.83 -10.14 -1.78
CA THR A 157 3.46 -10.47 -1.38
C THR A 157 3.41 -10.99 0.06
N ARG A 158 4.38 -11.83 0.48
CA ARG A 158 4.46 -12.27 1.89
C ARG A 158 4.67 -11.10 2.84
N ALA A 159 5.63 -10.21 2.52
CA ALA A 159 5.87 -9.01 3.30
C ALA A 159 4.62 -8.12 3.39
N LEU A 160 3.93 -7.91 2.25
CA LEU A 160 2.68 -7.13 2.20
C LEU A 160 1.61 -7.74 3.10
N VAL A 161 1.31 -9.03 2.95
CA VAL A 161 0.22 -9.69 3.70
C VAL A 161 0.49 -9.64 5.21
N VAL A 162 1.73 -9.91 5.65
CA VAL A 162 2.09 -9.87 7.07
C VAL A 162 1.99 -8.45 7.63
N THR A 163 2.56 -7.46 6.93
CA THR A 163 2.59 -6.07 7.42
C THR A 163 1.22 -5.38 7.31
N ALA A 164 0.43 -5.70 6.28
CA ALA A 164 -0.95 -5.21 6.15
C ALA A 164 -1.88 -5.83 7.20
N ALA A 165 -1.71 -7.12 7.56
CA ALA A 165 -2.45 -7.71 8.68
C ALA A 165 -2.17 -6.95 9.99
N GLY A 166 -0.91 -6.54 10.22
CA GLY A 166 -0.55 -5.66 11.33
C GLY A 166 -1.16 -4.27 11.20
N GLY A 167 -1.25 -3.72 9.99
CA GLY A 167 -1.92 -2.45 9.74
C GLY A 167 -3.41 -2.49 10.01
N LEU A 168 -4.10 -3.58 9.67
CA LEU A 168 -5.51 -3.78 10.03
C LEU A 168 -5.69 -3.89 11.55
N ALA A 169 -4.76 -4.52 12.26
CA ALA A 169 -4.77 -4.53 13.72
C ALA A 169 -4.62 -3.09 14.26
N LEU A 170 -3.71 -2.29 13.72
CA LEU A 170 -3.56 -0.88 14.10
C LEU A 170 -4.84 -0.07 13.82
N LEU A 171 -5.47 -0.27 12.65
CA LEU A 171 -6.74 0.40 12.33
C LEU A 171 -7.81 0.08 13.37
N THR A 172 -7.93 -1.20 13.73
CA THR A 172 -8.89 -1.62 14.75
C THR A 172 -8.59 -0.98 16.11
N ALA A 173 -7.30 -0.89 16.49
CA ALA A 173 -6.88 -0.19 17.71
C ALA A 173 -7.26 1.30 17.65
N VAL A 174 -6.99 1.97 16.53
CA VAL A 174 -7.36 3.39 16.30
C VAL A 174 -8.87 3.59 16.45
N VAL A 175 -9.68 2.74 15.80
CA VAL A 175 -11.14 2.82 15.91
C VAL A 175 -11.61 2.64 17.36
N LEU A 176 -11.04 1.68 18.10
CA LEU A 176 -11.38 1.47 19.51
C LEU A 176 -10.95 2.67 20.38
N ILE A 177 -9.78 3.27 20.14
CA ILE A 177 -9.34 4.47 20.87
C ILE A 177 -10.29 5.63 20.59
N VAL A 178 -10.61 5.90 19.32
CA VAL A 178 -11.53 6.97 18.93
C VAL A 178 -12.93 6.73 19.52
N ALA A 179 -13.42 5.50 19.50
CA ALA A 179 -14.71 5.16 20.09
C ALA A 179 -14.73 5.35 21.63
N THR A 180 -13.58 5.21 22.30
CA THR A 180 -13.46 5.37 23.76
C THR A 180 -13.25 6.83 24.16
N LEU A 181 -12.39 7.57 23.44
CA LEU A 181 -11.99 8.93 23.79
C LEU A 181 -12.74 10.04 23.03
N GLY A 182 -13.45 9.72 21.95
CA GLY A 182 -14.20 10.67 21.13
C GLY A 182 -13.34 11.62 20.27
N THR A 183 -12.03 11.39 20.14
CA THR A 183 -11.12 12.25 19.39
C THR A 183 -10.07 11.46 18.62
N THR A 184 -9.57 12.01 17.51
CA THR A 184 -8.46 11.45 16.74
C THR A 184 -7.08 11.99 17.18
N SER A 185 -7.04 12.97 18.08
CA SER A 185 -5.79 13.60 18.53
C SER A 185 -4.92 12.64 19.34
N LEU A 186 -3.72 12.36 18.84
CA LEU A 186 -2.75 11.52 19.53
C LEU A 186 -2.21 12.17 20.83
N ALA A 187 -2.30 13.49 20.97
CA ALA A 187 -1.90 14.19 22.18
C ALA A 187 -2.84 13.91 23.36
N THR A 188 -4.11 13.64 23.10
CA THR A 188 -5.13 13.31 24.11
C THR A 188 -4.92 11.89 24.68
N VAL A 189 -4.35 10.96 23.91
CA VAL A 189 -4.19 9.57 24.33
C VAL A 189 -3.37 9.40 25.62
N PRO A 190 -2.20 10.02 25.81
CA PRO A 190 -1.49 9.99 27.09
C PRO A 190 -2.17 10.81 28.20
N ALA A 191 -2.85 11.91 27.84
CA ALA A 191 -3.55 12.76 28.79
C ALA A 191 -4.76 12.05 29.43
N GLU A 192 -5.43 11.19 28.64
CA GLU A 192 -6.58 10.38 29.07
C GLU A 192 -6.18 8.89 29.27
N ALA A 193 -4.94 8.64 29.68
CA ALA A 193 -4.42 7.28 29.84
C ALA A 193 -5.23 6.45 30.85
N ASP A 194 -5.71 7.04 31.93
CA ASP A 194 -6.52 6.36 32.95
C ASP A 194 -7.88 5.94 32.38
N THR A 195 -8.58 6.86 31.72
CA THR A 195 -9.85 6.56 31.04
C THR A 195 -9.70 5.38 30.05
N LEU A 196 -8.60 5.37 29.31
CA LEU A 196 -8.32 4.32 28.34
C LEU A 196 -7.98 2.98 29.04
N ARG A 197 -7.16 3.00 30.10
CA ARG A 197 -6.76 1.81 30.88
C ARG A 197 -7.94 1.15 31.60
N GLU A 198 -8.88 1.95 32.09
CA GLU A 198 -10.07 1.46 32.79
C GLU A 198 -11.15 0.94 31.83
N SER A 199 -11.06 1.25 30.54
CA SER A 199 -12.03 0.78 29.54
C SER A 199 -11.95 -0.73 29.31
N ALA A 200 -13.09 -1.35 29.02
CA ALA A 200 -13.16 -2.77 28.60
C ALA A 200 -12.37 -3.05 27.30
N ALA A 201 -12.08 -2.02 26.52
CA ALA A 201 -11.30 -2.10 25.27
C ALA A 201 -9.78 -2.11 25.51
N ALA A 202 -9.29 -1.70 26.67
CA ALA A 202 -7.85 -1.55 26.95
C ALA A 202 -6.99 -2.78 26.56
N PRO A 203 -7.31 -4.02 26.98
CA PRO A 203 -6.50 -5.20 26.63
C PRO A 203 -6.51 -5.49 25.14
N TRP A 204 -7.61 -5.19 24.44
CA TRP A 204 -7.72 -5.35 22.99
C TRP A 204 -6.85 -4.31 22.28
N ILE A 205 -6.91 -3.04 22.68
CA ILE A 205 -6.11 -1.95 22.11
C ILE A 205 -4.62 -2.26 22.28
N ALA A 206 -4.19 -2.61 23.50
CA ALA A 206 -2.80 -2.96 23.78
C ALA A 206 -2.34 -4.16 22.93
N GLY A 207 -3.15 -5.23 22.87
CA GLY A 207 -2.84 -6.42 22.07
C GLY A 207 -2.74 -6.10 20.57
N LEU A 208 -3.65 -5.31 20.02
CA LEU A 208 -3.67 -4.93 18.60
C LEU A 208 -2.49 -4.03 18.25
N ILE A 209 -2.09 -3.10 19.12
CA ILE A 209 -0.88 -2.27 18.95
C ILE A 209 0.37 -3.16 18.94
N MET A 210 0.46 -4.13 19.87
CA MET A 210 1.57 -5.09 19.90
C MET A 210 1.63 -5.92 18.62
N VAL A 211 0.50 -6.44 18.12
CA VAL A 211 0.44 -7.18 16.85
C VAL A 211 0.92 -6.31 15.68
N ALA A 212 0.47 -5.07 15.58
CA ALA A 212 0.94 -4.13 14.57
C ALA A 212 2.45 -3.90 14.64
N ALA A 213 2.97 -3.67 15.83
CA ALA A 213 4.40 -3.46 16.05
C ALA A 213 5.24 -4.71 15.73
N PHE A 214 4.81 -5.90 16.18
CA PHE A 214 5.54 -7.15 15.96
C PHE A 214 5.60 -7.55 14.49
N THR A 215 4.51 -7.33 13.74
CA THR A 215 4.50 -7.60 12.30
C THR A 215 5.44 -6.66 11.55
N LYS A 216 5.42 -5.37 11.85
CA LYS A 216 6.27 -4.36 11.19
C LYS A 216 7.75 -4.53 11.58
N SER A 217 8.02 -4.80 12.87
CA SER A 217 9.38 -4.99 13.39
C SER A 217 9.88 -6.44 13.29
N ALA A 218 9.20 -7.28 12.53
CA ALA A 218 9.62 -8.64 12.22
C ALA A 218 9.97 -9.49 13.47
N GLN A 219 9.08 -9.50 14.46
CA GLN A 219 9.30 -10.31 15.67
C GLN A 219 8.81 -11.75 15.49
N VAL A 220 9.34 -12.67 16.30
CA VAL A 220 8.89 -14.07 16.33
C VAL A 220 7.43 -14.11 16.82
N PRO A 221 6.52 -14.86 16.14
CA PRO A 221 6.77 -15.84 15.06
C PRO A 221 6.71 -15.27 13.63
N VAL A 222 6.37 -14.01 13.43
CA VAL A 222 6.11 -13.41 12.13
C VAL A 222 7.35 -12.79 11.45
N HIS A 223 8.55 -13.09 11.94
CA HIS A 223 9.83 -12.52 11.49
C HIS A 223 10.27 -12.92 10.07
N PHE A 224 9.73 -14.01 9.52
CA PHE A 224 10.21 -14.67 8.29
C PHE A 224 10.14 -13.78 7.03
N TRP A 225 9.25 -12.80 6.98
CA TRP A 225 9.16 -11.91 5.83
C TRP A 225 10.41 -11.03 5.64
N LEU A 226 11.13 -10.71 6.72
CA LEU A 226 12.28 -9.83 6.66
C LEU A 226 13.47 -10.47 5.94
N PRO A 227 13.92 -11.70 6.25
CA PRO A 227 14.92 -12.40 5.45
C PRO A 227 14.44 -12.65 4.01
N ASP A 228 13.18 -12.96 3.79
CA ASP A 228 12.62 -13.14 2.44
C ASP A 228 12.70 -11.84 1.62
N ALA A 229 12.56 -10.67 2.25
CA ALA A 229 12.67 -9.35 1.59
C ALA A 229 14.09 -9.02 1.10
N MET A 230 15.12 -9.79 1.48
CA MET A 230 16.50 -9.58 1.02
C MET A 230 16.74 -9.88 -0.46
N VAL A 231 15.73 -10.35 -1.17
CA VAL A 231 15.71 -10.42 -2.64
C VAL A 231 15.77 -9.01 -3.28
N ALA A 232 15.35 -7.98 -2.56
CA ALA A 232 15.46 -6.58 -2.98
C ALA A 232 16.93 -6.17 -3.19
N ILE A 233 17.13 -5.17 -4.05
CA ILE A 233 18.47 -4.59 -4.26
C ILE A 233 18.99 -3.94 -2.97
N THR A 234 20.31 -3.89 -2.83
CA THR A 234 20.94 -3.47 -1.56
C THR A 234 20.55 -2.06 -1.07
N PRO A 235 20.42 -1.02 -1.93
CA PRO A 235 19.94 0.29 -1.47
C PRO A 235 18.58 0.21 -0.75
N VAL A 236 17.65 -0.60 -1.26
CA VAL A 236 16.35 -0.83 -0.63
C VAL A 236 16.53 -1.54 0.73
N SER A 237 17.33 -2.61 0.77
CA SER A 237 17.58 -3.35 2.03
C SER A 237 18.27 -2.47 3.09
N ALA A 238 19.24 -1.66 2.69
CA ALA A 238 19.93 -0.74 3.59
C ALA A 238 19.00 0.33 4.18
N TYR A 239 18.06 0.84 3.39
CA TYR A 239 17.16 1.87 3.86
C TYR A 239 16.01 1.30 4.71
N LEU A 240 15.27 0.32 4.19
CA LEU A 240 14.09 -0.23 4.84
C LEU A 240 14.41 -0.96 6.15
N HIS A 241 15.48 -1.73 6.16
CA HIS A 241 15.74 -2.69 7.24
C HIS A 241 16.79 -2.21 8.26
N ALA A 242 17.64 -1.23 7.91
CA ALA A 242 18.56 -0.65 8.87
C ALA A 242 17.97 0.52 9.65
N ALA A 243 17.27 1.43 8.98
CA ALA A 243 16.95 2.74 9.55
C ALA A 243 15.47 3.07 9.66
N THR A 244 14.58 2.44 8.86
CA THR A 244 13.23 2.98 8.66
C THR A 244 12.11 1.97 8.94
N LEU A 245 11.66 1.19 7.97
CA LEU A 245 10.43 0.38 8.00
C LEU A 245 10.27 -0.43 9.29
N VAL A 246 11.31 -1.22 9.63
CA VAL A 246 11.27 -2.13 10.79
C VAL A 246 11.31 -1.39 12.13
N LYS A 247 11.70 -0.13 12.13
CA LYS A 247 11.67 0.75 13.30
C LYS A 247 10.32 1.45 13.50
N GLY A 248 9.42 1.39 12.51
CA GLY A 248 8.06 1.91 12.67
C GLY A 248 7.30 1.26 13.83
N GLY A 249 7.49 -0.07 14.04
CA GLY A 249 6.89 -0.75 15.20
C GLY A 249 7.55 -0.35 16.52
N ILE A 250 8.86 -0.11 16.54
CA ILE A 250 9.56 0.44 17.71
C ILE A 250 9.00 1.81 18.09
N TYR A 251 8.89 2.72 17.11
CA TYR A 251 8.27 4.02 17.29
C TYR A 251 6.85 3.91 17.86
N LEU A 252 6.04 3.03 17.31
CA LEU A 252 4.66 2.82 17.76
C LEU A 252 4.62 2.38 19.24
N LEU A 253 5.44 1.40 19.63
CA LEU A 253 5.50 0.93 21.02
C LEU A 253 5.96 2.04 21.97
N MET A 254 7.00 2.81 21.60
CA MET A 254 7.46 3.93 22.42
C MET A 254 6.39 5.03 22.53
N ARG A 255 5.64 5.31 21.47
CA ARG A 255 4.58 6.34 21.45
C ARG A 255 3.37 5.97 22.32
N PHE A 256 3.07 4.67 22.49
CA PHE A 256 1.98 4.19 23.34
C PHE A 256 2.43 3.69 24.72
N SER A 257 3.73 3.70 25.01
CA SER A 257 4.26 3.35 26.34
C SER A 257 3.70 4.22 27.48
N PRO A 258 3.45 5.55 27.32
CA PRO A 258 2.85 6.35 28.38
C PRO A 258 1.50 5.81 28.91
N VAL A 259 0.77 5.11 28.02
CA VAL A 259 -0.54 4.54 28.38
C VAL A 259 -0.40 3.16 29.02
N PHE A 260 0.44 2.29 28.46
CA PHE A 260 0.42 0.85 28.77
C PHE A 260 1.64 0.34 29.54
N ALA A 261 2.68 1.17 29.78
CA ALA A 261 3.92 0.73 30.44
C ALA A 261 3.69 0.10 31.82
N GLU A 262 2.73 0.58 32.58
CA GLU A 262 2.37 0.05 33.91
C GLU A 262 1.47 -1.19 33.87
N THR A 263 1.05 -1.61 32.66
CA THR A 263 0.15 -2.75 32.50
C THR A 263 0.96 -4.07 32.47
N PRO A 264 0.79 -4.98 33.43
CA PRO A 264 1.63 -6.21 33.52
C PRO A 264 1.61 -7.05 32.27
N GLY A 265 0.50 -7.13 31.57
CA GLY A 265 0.38 -7.84 30.28
C GLY A 265 1.22 -7.24 29.17
N TRP A 266 1.35 -5.92 29.13
CA TRP A 266 2.21 -5.20 28.18
C TRP A 266 3.67 -5.54 28.41
N THR A 267 4.18 -5.34 29.64
CA THR A 267 5.55 -5.66 30.04
C THR A 267 5.89 -7.12 29.75
N ALA A 268 5.07 -8.06 30.22
CA ALA A 268 5.31 -9.49 30.04
C ALA A 268 5.38 -9.90 28.55
N ALA A 269 4.48 -9.37 27.71
CA ALA A 269 4.47 -9.69 26.28
C ALA A 269 5.68 -9.09 25.54
N LEU A 270 6.00 -7.80 25.78
CA LEU A 270 7.12 -7.15 25.10
C LEU A 270 8.47 -7.74 25.50
N VAL A 271 8.69 -7.98 26.79
CA VAL A 271 9.92 -8.59 27.28
C VAL A 271 10.08 -10.02 26.75
N THR A 272 9.01 -10.83 26.83
CA THR A 272 9.07 -12.23 26.37
C THR A 272 9.30 -12.32 24.87
N VAL A 273 8.44 -11.66 24.04
CA VAL A 273 8.56 -11.70 22.59
C VAL A 273 9.88 -11.07 22.13
N GLY A 274 10.29 -9.97 22.76
CA GLY A 274 11.55 -9.30 22.47
C GLY A 274 12.76 -10.19 22.70
N LEU A 275 12.90 -10.78 23.91
CA LEU A 275 14.04 -11.67 24.23
C LEU A 275 14.02 -12.97 23.42
N VAL A 276 12.85 -13.57 23.20
CA VAL A 276 12.73 -14.74 22.31
C VAL A 276 13.22 -14.39 20.90
N SER A 277 12.78 -13.24 20.38
CA SER A 277 13.24 -12.78 19.06
C SER A 277 14.73 -12.45 19.03
N ALA A 278 15.26 -11.91 20.12
CA ALA A 278 16.69 -11.62 20.27
C ALA A 278 17.54 -12.90 20.16
N VAL A 279 17.17 -13.94 20.89
CA VAL A 279 17.89 -15.22 20.89
C VAL A 279 17.69 -15.97 19.57
N VAL A 280 16.44 -16.16 19.14
CA VAL A 280 16.10 -16.90 17.90
C VAL A 280 16.74 -16.23 16.70
N GLY A 281 16.62 -14.90 16.59
CA GLY A 281 17.23 -14.12 15.50
C GLY A 281 18.76 -14.28 15.48
N ALA A 282 19.42 -14.23 16.65
CA ALA A 282 20.87 -14.40 16.75
C ALA A 282 21.32 -15.80 16.30
N VAL A 283 20.63 -16.86 16.75
CA VAL A 283 20.93 -18.25 16.37
C VAL A 283 20.71 -18.47 14.87
N LEU A 284 19.62 -17.93 14.31
CA LEU A 284 19.34 -18.01 12.89
C LEU A 284 20.34 -17.21 12.04
N ALA A 285 20.82 -16.06 12.53
CA ALA A 285 21.89 -15.30 11.89
C ALA A 285 23.20 -16.08 11.83
N LEU A 286 23.58 -16.72 12.95
CA LEU A 286 24.79 -17.56 13.00
C LEU A 286 24.76 -18.73 12.01
N LYS A 287 23.57 -19.24 11.67
CA LYS A 287 23.35 -20.31 10.70
C LYS A 287 23.49 -19.89 9.24
N GLN A 288 23.46 -18.59 8.92
CA GLN A 288 23.44 -18.12 7.53
C GLN A 288 24.83 -18.13 6.90
N HIS A 289 24.86 -18.46 5.60
CA HIS A 289 26.04 -18.32 4.74
C HIS A 289 25.95 -17.10 3.83
N ASP A 290 24.73 -16.69 3.44
CA ASP A 290 24.48 -15.44 2.70
C ASP A 290 24.58 -14.24 3.64
N LEU A 291 25.46 -13.29 3.30
CA LEU A 291 25.73 -12.10 4.14
C LEU A 291 24.48 -11.22 4.34
N LYS A 292 23.63 -11.06 3.32
CA LYS A 292 22.37 -10.31 3.48
C LYS A 292 21.38 -11.02 4.40
N ALA A 293 21.27 -12.34 4.27
CA ALA A 293 20.40 -13.13 5.15
C ALA A 293 20.90 -13.10 6.59
N LEU A 294 22.22 -13.20 6.81
CA LEU A 294 22.84 -13.02 8.12
C LEU A 294 22.47 -11.68 8.73
N LEU A 295 22.62 -10.59 7.96
CA LEU A 295 22.24 -9.24 8.42
C LEU A 295 20.74 -9.11 8.68
N ALA A 296 19.87 -9.77 7.93
CA ALA A 296 18.43 -9.76 8.16
C ALA A 296 18.06 -10.42 9.49
N TYR A 297 18.52 -11.64 9.75
CA TYR A 297 18.27 -12.32 11.03
C TYR A 297 18.91 -11.59 12.20
N SER A 298 20.09 -11.02 12.02
CA SER A 298 20.70 -10.18 13.04
C SER A 298 19.91 -8.89 13.29
N THR A 299 19.15 -8.38 12.31
CA THR A 299 18.20 -7.27 12.52
C THR A 299 17.02 -7.72 13.37
N VAL A 300 16.42 -8.90 13.11
CA VAL A 300 15.38 -9.48 13.98
C VAL A 300 15.86 -9.55 15.43
N SER A 301 17.09 -10.04 15.63
CA SER A 301 17.70 -10.14 16.96
C SER A 301 17.81 -8.77 17.66
N GLN A 302 18.36 -7.77 16.98
CA GLN A 302 18.58 -6.45 17.58
C GLN A 302 17.27 -5.69 17.84
N LEU A 303 16.26 -5.85 16.96
CA LEU A 303 14.93 -5.29 17.20
C LEU A 303 14.25 -5.96 18.39
N GLY A 304 14.48 -7.28 18.59
CA GLY A 304 14.02 -7.99 19.78
C GLY A 304 14.59 -7.40 21.07
N TRP A 305 15.89 -7.06 21.08
CA TRP A 305 16.52 -6.33 22.19
C TRP A 305 15.82 -5.01 22.50
N ILE A 306 15.58 -4.18 21.48
CA ILE A 306 14.94 -2.88 21.65
C ILE A 306 13.52 -3.05 22.21
N ILE A 307 12.74 -4.00 21.69
CA ILE A 307 11.38 -4.26 22.16
C ILE A 307 11.37 -4.76 23.61
N ALA A 308 12.31 -5.62 23.99
CA ALA A 308 12.43 -6.06 25.38
C ALA A 308 12.77 -4.91 26.33
N LEU A 309 13.65 -3.99 25.92
CA LEU A 309 14.00 -2.79 26.69
C LEU A 309 12.81 -1.83 26.83
N ILE A 310 12.03 -1.63 25.77
CA ILE A 310 10.78 -0.85 25.85
C ILE A 310 9.80 -1.52 26.83
N GLY A 311 9.73 -2.86 26.78
CA GLY A 311 8.85 -3.67 27.63
C GLY A 311 9.15 -3.57 29.11
N LEU A 312 10.37 -3.18 29.52
CA LEU A 312 10.69 -2.94 30.93
C LEU A 312 9.86 -1.79 31.53
N GLY A 313 9.44 -0.83 30.72
CA GLY A 313 8.64 0.31 31.19
C GLY A 313 9.37 1.29 32.08
N THR A 314 10.71 1.15 32.23
CA THR A 314 11.56 1.98 33.07
C THR A 314 12.26 3.07 32.29
N THR A 315 12.64 4.16 32.96
CA THR A 315 13.40 5.26 32.35
C THR A 315 14.73 4.76 31.75
N ALA A 316 15.44 3.91 32.45
CA ALA A 316 16.66 3.27 31.97
C ALA A 316 16.42 2.41 30.73
N GLY A 317 15.39 1.53 30.76
CA GLY A 317 15.03 0.70 29.62
C GLY A 317 14.74 1.49 28.35
N LEU A 318 13.97 2.59 28.47
CA LEU A 318 13.60 3.44 27.34
C LEU A 318 14.75 4.30 26.83
N ALA A 319 15.59 4.83 27.74
CA ALA A 319 16.81 5.54 27.35
C ALA A 319 17.72 4.66 26.51
N VAL A 320 17.92 3.43 26.95
CA VAL A 320 18.74 2.46 26.24
C VAL A 320 18.07 2.00 24.94
N ALA A 321 16.75 1.84 24.92
CA ALA A 321 16.01 1.53 23.69
C ALA A 321 16.20 2.60 22.61
N ALA A 322 16.15 3.89 22.99
CA ALA A 322 16.45 5.02 22.12
C ALA A 322 17.90 5.00 21.64
N LEU A 323 18.86 4.88 22.54
CA LEU A 323 20.29 4.79 22.23
C LEU A 323 20.62 3.62 21.31
N HIS A 324 20.11 2.43 21.64
CA HIS A 324 20.34 1.24 20.82
C HIS A 324 19.67 1.31 19.46
N THR A 325 18.49 1.97 19.35
CA THR A 325 17.83 2.25 18.06
C THR A 325 18.72 3.09 17.16
N PHE A 326 19.37 4.11 17.73
CA PHE A 326 20.32 4.97 17.02
C PHE A 326 21.59 4.21 16.62
N ALA A 327 22.24 3.53 17.55
CA ALA A 327 23.44 2.73 17.31
C ALA A 327 23.20 1.64 16.25
N HIS A 328 22.06 0.95 16.36
CA HIS A 328 21.64 -0.08 15.39
C HIS A 328 21.49 0.49 13.97
N ALA A 329 20.95 1.70 13.81
CA ALA A 329 20.85 2.31 12.49
C ALA A 329 22.23 2.54 11.87
N LEU A 330 23.18 3.06 12.63
CA LEU A 330 24.53 3.35 12.15
C LEU A 330 25.26 2.09 11.68
N PHE A 331 25.40 1.09 12.56
CA PHE A 331 26.16 -0.09 12.16
C PHE A 331 25.45 -0.96 11.12
N LYS A 332 24.10 -1.01 11.12
CA LYS A 332 23.37 -1.79 10.11
C LYS A 332 23.35 -1.14 8.73
N ALA A 333 23.15 0.18 8.65
CA ALA A 333 23.23 0.87 7.36
C ALA A 333 24.61 0.69 6.72
N THR A 334 25.68 0.85 7.53
CA THR A 334 27.05 0.56 7.12
C THR A 334 27.21 -0.86 6.59
N LEU A 335 26.83 -1.88 7.38
CA LEU A 335 27.02 -3.28 7.00
C LEU A 335 26.24 -3.68 5.76
N PHE A 336 24.99 -3.23 5.62
CA PHE A 336 24.20 -3.50 4.40
C PHE A 336 24.85 -2.86 3.16
N MET A 337 25.28 -1.60 3.24
CA MET A 337 25.95 -0.93 2.11
C MET A 337 27.27 -1.63 1.76
N LEU A 338 28.08 -2.03 2.74
CA LEU A 338 29.34 -2.72 2.50
C LEU A 338 29.14 -4.15 1.96
N VAL A 339 28.14 -4.90 2.45
CA VAL A 339 27.76 -6.19 1.86
C VAL A 339 27.31 -6.01 0.41
N GLY A 340 26.60 -4.91 0.08
CA GLY A 340 26.26 -4.61 -1.30
C GLY A 340 27.47 -4.25 -2.17
N ILE A 341 28.50 -3.62 -1.62
CA ILE A 341 29.78 -3.38 -2.28
C ILE A 341 30.49 -4.72 -2.55
N ILE A 342 30.58 -5.59 -1.54
CA ILE A 342 31.17 -6.93 -1.69
C ILE A 342 30.43 -7.74 -2.77
N ASP A 343 29.08 -7.77 -2.72
CA ASP A 343 28.22 -8.46 -3.70
C ASP A 343 28.51 -7.99 -5.13
N ARG A 344 28.69 -6.68 -5.31
CA ARG A 344 28.92 -6.07 -6.62
C ARG A 344 30.34 -6.31 -7.14
N GLU A 345 31.34 -6.12 -6.29
CA GLU A 345 32.76 -6.19 -6.70
C GLU A 345 33.26 -7.64 -6.74
N ALA A 346 32.90 -8.48 -5.75
CA ALA A 346 33.30 -9.87 -5.71
C ALA A 346 32.35 -10.82 -6.45
N GLY A 347 31.16 -10.37 -6.85
CA GLY A 347 30.16 -11.17 -7.58
C GLY A 347 29.46 -12.24 -6.74
N SER A 348 29.74 -12.32 -5.46
CA SER A 348 29.11 -13.25 -4.51
C SER A 348 28.96 -12.60 -3.14
N ARG A 349 27.99 -13.09 -2.38
CA ARG A 349 27.76 -12.74 -0.97
C ARG A 349 27.72 -13.99 -0.08
N ASP A 350 28.00 -15.17 -0.63
CA ASP A 350 28.14 -16.40 0.13
C ASP A 350 29.53 -16.45 0.76
N ILE A 351 29.59 -16.49 2.10
CA ILE A 351 30.86 -16.52 2.86
C ILE A 351 31.75 -17.73 2.54
N ARG A 352 31.19 -18.76 1.92
CA ARG A 352 31.96 -19.96 1.51
C ARG A 352 32.73 -19.74 0.20
N GLU A 353 32.28 -18.78 -0.60
CA GLU A 353 32.88 -18.39 -1.88
C GLU A 353 33.84 -17.19 -1.76
N LEU A 354 33.71 -16.45 -0.66
CA LEU A 354 34.54 -15.29 -0.35
C LEU A 354 35.77 -15.72 0.47
N SER A 355 36.93 -15.16 0.14
CA SER A 355 38.17 -15.41 0.92
C SER A 355 39.20 -14.32 0.64
N GLY A 356 39.89 -13.90 1.68
CA GLY A 356 41.06 -13.03 1.60
C GLY A 356 40.82 -11.60 1.08
N LEU A 357 39.57 -11.14 1.09
CA LEU A 357 39.20 -9.83 0.54
C LEU A 357 39.94 -8.65 1.18
N TYR A 358 40.48 -8.79 2.43
CA TYR A 358 41.21 -7.69 3.08
C TYR A 358 42.44 -7.24 2.29
N ARG A 359 43.02 -8.11 1.45
CA ARG A 359 44.21 -7.80 0.63
C ARG A 359 43.84 -6.94 -0.58
N ALA A 360 42.66 -7.15 -1.14
CA ALA A 360 42.20 -6.41 -2.32
C ALA A 360 41.36 -5.17 -1.96
N MET A 361 40.66 -5.23 -0.82
CA MET A 361 39.71 -4.21 -0.37
C MET A 361 39.95 -3.83 1.10
N PRO A 362 41.12 -3.27 1.46
CA PRO A 362 41.48 -2.98 2.86
C PRO A 362 40.62 -1.91 3.52
N VAL A 363 40.16 -0.89 2.79
CA VAL A 363 39.28 0.15 3.33
C VAL A 363 37.89 -0.43 3.60
N THR A 364 37.37 -1.21 2.65
CA THR A 364 36.09 -1.94 2.84
C THR A 364 36.17 -2.89 4.06
N ALA A 365 37.29 -3.60 4.21
CA ALA A 365 37.53 -4.50 5.36
C ALA A 365 37.55 -3.73 6.68
N THR A 366 38.24 -2.58 6.72
CA THR A 366 38.32 -1.71 7.90
C THR A 366 36.95 -1.18 8.30
N LEU A 367 36.20 -0.61 7.33
CA LEU A 367 34.85 -0.08 7.60
C LEU A 367 33.86 -1.19 8.04
N THR A 368 33.98 -2.38 7.44
CA THR A 368 33.19 -3.53 7.87
C THR A 368 33.57 -3.96 9.29
N GLY A 369 34.88 -3.92 9.62
CA GLY A 369 35.39 -4.15 10.96
C GLY A 369 34.82 -3.19 11.99
N LEU A 370 34.88 -1.87 11.72
CA LEU A 370 34.34 -0.84 12.64
C LEU A 370 32.83 -1.10 12.93
N ALA A 371 32.04 -1.35 11.90
CA ALA A 371 30.61 -1.58 12.07
C ALA A 371 30.30 -2.93 12.76
N ALA A 372 31.03 -3.99 12.44
CA ALA A 372 30.85 -5.30 13.05
C ALA A 372 31.31 -5.31 14.52
N LEU A 373 32.37 -4.62 14.88
CA LEU A 373 32.82 -4.44 16.27
C LEU A 373 31.82 -3.64 17.08
N SER A 374 31.24 -2.58 16.49
CA SER A 374 30.13 -1.84 17.10
C SER A 374 28.93 -2.76 17.35
N MET A 375 28.52 -3.55 16.33
CA MET A 375 27.44 -4.53 16.48
C MET A 375 27.75 -5.61 17.53
N ALA A 376 28.99 -6.05 17.64
CA ALA A 376 29.44 -7.03 18.65
C ALA A 376 29.45 -6.47 20.08
N GLY A 377 29.48 -5.13 20.24
CA GLY A 377 29.53 -4.48 21.54
C GLY A 377 30.96 -4.45 22.12
N ILE A 378 31.92 -4.04 21.28
CA ILE A 378 33.33 -3.88 21.69
C ILE A 378 33.58 -2.39 21.94
N PRO A 379 34.28 -2.02 23.04
CA PRO A 379 34.71 -0.63 23.24
C PRO A 379 35.70 -0.19 22.13
N PRO A 380 35.74 1.10 21.74
CA PRO A 380 34.96 2.24 22.26
C PRO A 380 33.73 2.62 21.42
N PHE A 381 33.13 1.67 20.74
CA PHE A 381 32.02 1.94 19.82
C PHE A 381 30.70 2.20 20.56
N LEU A 382 29.78 2.98 19.92
CA LEU A 382 28.45 3.27 20.45
C LEU A 382 27.63 2.01 20.77
N GLY A 383 27.82 0.93 19.99
CA GLY A 383 27.19 -0.37 20.25
C GLY A 383 27.64 -1.03 21.56
N PHE A 384 28.85 -0.75 22.05
CA PHE A 384 29.28 -1.19 23.39
C PHE A 384 28.49 -0.47 24.47
N VAL A 385 28.46 0.88 24.43
CA VAL A 385 27.75 1.67 25.44
C VAL A 385 26.29 1.25 25.53
N SER A 386 25.61 1.13 24.37
CA SER A 386 24.20 0.75 24.33
C SER A 386 23.91 -0.66 24.85
N LYS A 387 24.87 -1.61 24.77
CA LYS A 387 24.72 -2.95 25.32
C LYS A 387 25.06 -3.04 26.80
N GLU A 388 26.07 -2.30 27.26
CA GLU A 388 26.39 -2.21 28.67
C GLU A 388 25.23 -1.64 29.45
N GLU A 389 24.67 -0.52 28.97
CA GLU A 389 23.45 0.09 29.53
C GLU A 389 22.23 -0.85 29.46
N ALA A 390 22.13 -1.70 28.41
CA ALA A 390 21.08 -2.69 28.34
C ALA A 390 21.20 -3.76 29.44
N TYR A 391 22.44 -4.20 29.76
CA TYR A 391 22.66 -5.10 30.88
C TYR A 391 22.29 -4.45 32.20
N TYR A 392 22.60 -3.16 32.38
CA TYR A 392 22.18 -2.40 33.53
C TYR A 392 20.65 -2.38 33.66
N ALA A 393 19.94 -2.00 32.59
CA ALA A 393 18.48 -1.92 32.56
C ALA A 393 17.79 -3.27 32.84
N PHE A 394 18.35 -4.39 32.34
CA PHE A 394 17.81 -5.73 32.61
C PHE A 394 18.15 -6.21 34.02
N TYR A 395 19.37 -5.97 34.51
CA TYR A 395 19.80 -6.42 35.82
C TYR A 395 19.10 -5.70 36.96
N GLU A 396 18.95 -4.38 36.86
CA GLU A 396 18.28 -3.50 37.84
C GLU A 396 16.73 -3.48 37.67
N PHE A 397 16.16 -4.36 36.85
CA PHE A 397 14.72 -4.42 36.68
C PHE A 397 14.03 -4.79 38.00
N ASP A 398 13.19 -3.87 38.51
CA ASP A 398 12.43 -4.02 39.74
C ASP A 398 11.22 -4.93 39.51
N GLY A 399 11.42 -6.21 39.75
CA GLY A 399 10.42 -7.28 39.54
C GLY A 399 10.55 -8.36 40.63
N PRO A 400 9.87 -9.50 40.47
CA PRO A 400 10.03 -10.61 41.36
C PRO A 400 11.49 -11.02 41.53
N PRO A 401 11.93 -11.49 42.76
CA PRO A 401 13.34 -11.84 43.01
C PRO A 401 13.92 -12.76 41.96
N GLY A 402 15.08 -12.39 41.41
CA GLY A 402 15.79 -13.14 40.38
C GLY A 402 15.35 -12.91 38.93
N VAL A 403 14.28 -12.18 38.65
CA VAL A 403 13.83 -11.87 37.28
C VAL A 403 14.89 -11.02 36.58
N GLY A 404 15.41 -9.94 37.17
CA GLY A 404 16.47 -9.12 36.57
C GLY A 404 17.68 -9.94 36.14
N LEU A 405 18.17 -10.85 37.04
CA LEU A 405 19.27 -11.75 36.70
C LEU A 405 18.93 -12.72 35.55
N LEU A 406 17.72 -13.25 35.48
CA LEU A 406 17.23 -14.07 34.38
C LEU A 406 17.24 -13.32 33.07
N LEU A 407 16.70 -12.08 33.05
CA LEU A 407 16.66 -11.24 31.87
C LEU A 407 18.06 -10.88 31.37
N ALA A 408 18.96 -10.47 32.29
CA ALA A 408 20.36 -10.23 31.98
C ALA A 408 21.08 -11.47 31.45
N GLY A 409 20.77 -12.67 32.00
CA GLY A 409 21.31 -13.95 31.53
C GLY A 409 20.83 -14.31 30.10
N ILE A 410 19.57 -14.13 29.77
CA ILE A 410 19.03 -14.34 28.41
C ILE A 410 19.67 -13.34 27.44
N ALA A 411 19.77 -12.07 27.87
CA ALA A 411 20.43 -11.02 27.10
C ALA A 411 21.91 -11.37 26.84
N LEU A 412 22.64 -11.90 27.85
CA LEU A 412 24.01 -12.37 27.69
C LEU A 412 24.14 -13.43 26.61
N VAL A 413 23.24 -14.42 26.59
CA VAL A 413 23.21 -15.47 25.55
C VAL A 413 23.02 -14.86 24.16
N ALA A 414 22.04 -13.98 24.00
CA ALA A 414 21.78 -13.32 22.72
C ALA A 414 22.97 -12.46 22.25
N ALA A 415 23.63 -11.73 23.16
CA ALA A 415 24.80 -10.92 22.86
C ALA A 415 26.04 -11.76 22.50
N THR A 416 26.28 -12.90 23.21
CA THR A 416 27.36 -13.86 22.90
C THR A 416 27.22 -14.40 21.49
N VAL A 417 26.00 -14.81 21.10
CA VAL A 417 25.74 -15.26 19.72
C VAL A 417 25.88 -14.12 18.72
N THR A 418 25.49 -12.87 19.11
CA THR A 418 25.69 -11.68 18.27
C THR A 418 27.16 -11.44 17.98
N PHE A 419 28.02 -11.55 18.97
CA PHE A 419 29.47 -11.49 18.82
C PHE A 419 29.97 -12.54 17.80
N ALA A 420 29.55 -13.79 17.97
CA ALA A 420 29.99 -14.90 17.11
C ALA A 420 29.60 -14.70 15.64
N TYR A 421 28.37 -14.30 15.32
CA TYR A 421 27.97 -14.05 13.92
C TYR A 421 28.62 -12.80 13.34
N GLY A 422 28.87 -11.77 14.15
CA GLY A 422 29.62 -10.58 13.73
C GLY A 422 31.05 -10.93 13.29
N PHE A 423 31.73 -11.75 14.07
CA PHE A 423 33.06 -12.28 13.70
C PHE A 423 32.98 -13.25 12.51
N ARG A 424 31.93 -14.08 12.40
CA ARG A 424 31.72 -14.92 11.23
C ARG A 424 31.62 -14.12 9.93
N LEU A 425 30.95 -12.95 9.97
CA LEU A 425 30.88 -12.03 8.82
C LEU A 425 32.28 -11.53 8.42
N LEU A 426 33.05 -11.06 9.40
CA LEU A 426 34.41 -10.53 9.16
C LEU A 426 35.36 -11.61 8.69
N TYR A 427 35.47 -12.70 9.44
CA TYR A 427 36.39 -13.77 9.13
C TYR A 427 36.06 -14.47 7.83
N GLY A 428 34.75 -14.75 7.60
CA GLY A 428 34.29 -15.47 6.40
C GLY A 428 34.53 -14.69 5.11
N ALA A 429 34.37 -13.37 5.11
CA ALA A 429 34.57 -12.57 3.89
C ALA A 429 36.05 -12.15 3.69
N PHE A 430 36.73 -11.77 4.75
CA PHE A 430 37.99 -11.04 4.62
C PHE A 430 39.23 -11.87 4.94
N ALA A 431 39.14 -12.92 5.78
CA ALA A 431 40.29 -13.77 6.13
C ALA A 431 40.59 -14.80 5.02
N GLY A 432 41.81 -15.37 5.08
CA GLY A 432 42.24 -16.41 4.16
C GLY A 432 43.09 -15.91 2.99
N GLN A 433 43.18 -16.71 1.94
CA GLN A 433 43.88 -16.36 0.71
C GLN A 433 42.95 -15.82 -0.32
N LEU A 434 43.37 -14.78 -1.05
CA LEU A 434 42.60 -14.20 -2.12
C LEU A 434 42.47 -15.19 -3.30
N THR A 435 41.25 -15.65 -3.53
CA THR A 435 40.96 -16.61 -4.62
C THR A 435 40.63 -15.95 -5.94
N GLN A 436 40.31 -14.66 -5.94
CA GLN A 436 39.88 -13.90 -7.12
C GLN A 436 40.97 -12.93 -7.58
N ALA A 437 41.48 -13.12 -8.80
CA ALA A 437 42.67 -12.42 -9.32
C ALA A 437 42.50 -10.96 -9.76
N ARG A 438 41.27 -10.41 -9.74
CA ARG A 438 41.00 -9.06 -10.30
C ARG A 438 40.06 -8.23 -9.41
N LEU A 439 40.24 -8.26 -8.10
CA LEU A 439 39.50 -7.42 -7.18
C LEU A 439 40.30 -6.18 -6.82
N TYR A 440 39.60 -5.03 -6.78
CA TYR A 440 40.18 -3.75 -6.41
C TYR A 440 39.28 -3.03 -5.40
N GLU A 441 39.88 -2.17 -4.58
CA GLU A 441 39.11 -1.28 -3.71
C GLU A 441 38.21 -0.36 -4.58
N PRO A 442 36.90 -0.29 -4.32
CA PRO A 442 36.01 0.59 -5.06
C PRO A 442 36.35 2.06 -4.81
N HIS A 443 35.93 2.91 -5.77
CA HIS A 443 36.18 4.34 -5.67
C HIS A 443 35.57 4.92 -4.38
N TRP A 444 36.24 5.89 -3.78
CA TRP A 444 35.82 6.48 -2.51
C TRP A 444 34.37 7.01 -2.50
N SER A 445 33.85 7.53 -3.65
CA SER A 445 32.47 8.00 -3.77
C SER A 445 31.42 6.90 -3.57
N PHE A 446 31.81 5.63 -3.69
CA PHE A 446 30.96 4.48 -3.39
C PHE A 446 31.10 4.05 -1.93
N LEU A 447 32.28 4.22 -1.34
CA LEU A 447 32.57 3.89 0.06
C LEU A 447 32.09 4.98 1.03
N ALA A 448 32.17 6.26 0.66
CA ALA A 448 31.86 7.38 1.55
C ALA A 448 30.48 7.29 2.22
N PRO A 449 29.37 6.92 1.52
CA PRO A 449 28.07 6.77 2.20
C PRO A 449 28.06 5.70 3.31
N ALA A 450 28.87 4.65 3.19
CA ALA A 450 29.02 3.62 4.22
C ALA A 450 30.04 4.03 5.30
N ALA A 451 31.05 4.81 4.96
CA ALA A 451 32.06 5.28 5.90
C ALA A 451 31.51 6.28 6.92
N VAL A 452 30.58 7.16 6.51
CA VAL A 452 30.01 8.18 7.40
C VAL A 452 29.36 7.57 8.65
N PRO A 453 28.43 6.62 8.56
CA PRO A 453 27.81 6.05 9.75
C PRO A 453 28.76 5.12 10.52
N ALA A 454 29.76 4.49 9.87
CA ALA A 454 30.78 3.70 10.55
C ALA A 454 31.65 4.57 11.48
N VAL A 455 32.15 5.69 10.95
CA VAL A 455 32.96 6.65 11.70
C VAL A 455 32.14 7.37 12.75
N ALA A 456 30.89 7.75 12.42
CA ALA A 456 29.98 8.33 13.40
C ALA A 456 29.74 7.40 14.61
N GLY A 457 29.60 6.09 14.38
CA GLY A 457 29.44 5.09 15.47
C GLY A 457 30.67 4.98 16.37
N LEU A 458 31.87 5.26 15.87
CA LEU A 458 33.09 5.32 16.66
C LEU A 458 33.17 6.65 17.45
N ILE A 459 32.99 7.79 16.77
CA ILE A 459 33.07 9.12 17.40
C ILE A 459 32.02 9.22 18.50
N LEU A 460 30.76 8.89 18.21
CA LEU A 460 29.67 8.97 19.17
C LEU A 460 29.80 7.92 20.30
N GLY A 461 30.53 6.84 20.09
CA GLY A 461 30.85 5.92 21.17
C GLY A 461 31.76 6.56 22.21
N VAL A 462 32.76 7.36 21.77
CA VAL A 462 33.66 8.10 22.67
C VAL A 462 32.99 9.33 23.27
N THR A 463 32.11 10.01 22.51
CA THR A 463 31.42 11.24 22.93
C THR A 463 29.93 11.00 23.18
N VAL A 464 29.60 9.86 23.79
CA VAL A 464 28.18 9.42 23.92
C VAL A 464 27.34 10.39 24.74
N ASN A 465 27.93 11.10 25.69
CA ASN A 465 27.28 12.14 26.48
C ASN A 465 26.65 13.26 25.60
N ALA A 466 27.15 13.52 24.40
CA ALA A 466 26.53 14.43 23.45
C ALA A 466 25.11 13.99 23.03
N LEU A 467 24.75 12.71 23.24
CA LEU A 467 23.40 12.18 22.96
C LEU A 467 22.44 12.31 24.14
N ASN A 468 22.92 12.70 25.35
CA ASN A 468 22.09 12.84 26.55
C ASN A 468 20.84 13.73 26.33
N PRO A 469 20.93 14.92 25.70
CA PRO A 469 19.74 15.74 25.49
C PRO A 469 18.66 15.04 24.65
N LEU A 470 19.07 14.35 23.58
CA LEU A 470 18.15 13.63 22.68
C LEU A 470 17.53 12.41 23.38
N VAL A 471 18.35 11.63 24.11
CA VAL A 471 17.88 10.43 24.82
C VAL A 471 16.95 10.81 25.96
N ASN A 472 17.31 11.81 26.76
CA ASN A 472 16.47 12.28 27.89
C ASN A 472 15.15 12.87 27.40
N SER A 473 15.14 13.69 26.34
CA SER A 473 13.91 14.18 25.73
C SER A 473 13.02 13.02 25.22
N THR A 474 13.64 11.99 24.60
CA THR A 474 12.89 10.79 24.15
C THR A 474 12.25 10.06 25.33
N VAL A 475 12.91 9.97 26.48
CA VAL A 475 12.34 9.35 27.70
C VAL A 475 11.16 10.15 28.22
N VAL A 476 11.28 11.49 28.27
CA VAL A 476 10.18 12.40 28.67
C VAL A 476 8.96 12.17 27.76
N ASP A 477 9.15 12.09 26.45
CA ASP A 477 8.08 11.89 25.48
C ASP A 477 7.42 10.51 25.58
N THR A 478 8.15 9.54 26.16
CA THR A 478 7.75 8.12 26.20
C THR A 478 7.15 7.73 27.56
N LEU A 479 7.47 8.40 28.65
CA LEU A 479 6.93 8.10 29.99
C LEU A 479 6.34 9.30 30.71
N GLY A 480 6.53 10.51 30.20
CA GLY A 480 6.16 11.74 30.93
C GLY A 480 7.04 12.04 32.15
N GLN A 481 8.05 11.22 32.41
CA GLN A 481 8.98 11.36 33.55
C GLN A 481 10.32 11.90 33.05
N ARG A 482 10.96 12.78 33.83
CA ARG A 482 12.31 13.22 33.51
C ARG A 482 13.29 12.05 33.66
N GLY A 483 13.92 11.66 32.57
CA GLY A 483 15.03 10.72 32.57
C GLY A 483 16.31 11.48 32.87
N GLU A 484 17.10 10.97 33.80
CA GLU A 484 18.47 11.41 34.05
C GLU A 484 19.43 10.34 33.47
N ALA A 485 19.34 10.09 32.16
CA ALA A 485 20.35 9.22 31.54
C ALA A 485 21.67 10.01 31.49
N ASP A 486 22.65 9.52 32.22
CA ASP A 486 24.04 9.97 32.17
C ASP A 486 24.87 8.95 31.41
N LEU A 487 24.84 9.07 30.08
CA LEU A 487 25.53 8.15 29.22
C LEU A 487 27.02 8.47 29.20
N ALA A 488 27.84 7.48 29.54
CA ALA A 488 29.29 7.58 29.48
C ALA A 488 29.92 6.31 28.89
N LEU A 489 31.13 6.42 28.34
CA LEU A 489 31.88 5.25 27.85
C LEU A 489 32.38 4.36 29.01
N TRP A 490 32.54 4.93 30.17
CA TRP A 490 33.11 4.23 31.34
C TRP A 490 32.43 4.69 32.64
N HIS A 491 31.74 3.77 33.32
CA HIS A 491 31.08 3.96 34.62
C HIS A 491 31.80 3.28 35.78
N GLY A 492 33.09 2.97 35.61
CA GLY A 492 33.85 2.19 36.62
C GLY A 492 33.64 0.68 36.48
N PHE A 493 34.09 -0.07 37.48
CA PHE A 493 33.89 -1.52 37.55
C PHE A 493 32.47 -1.82 38.04
N SER A 494 31.64 -2.31 37.14
CA SER A 494 30.22 -2.59 37.37
C SER A 494 29.85 -4.02 36.96
N VAL A 495 28.72 -4.54 37.43
CA VAL A 495 28.18 -5.84 36.98
C VAL A 495 27.90 -5.82 35.47
N PRO A 496 27.29 -4.78 34.87
CA PRO A 496 27.12 -4.66 33.42
C PRO A 496 28.44 -4.79 32.62
N LEU A 497 29.50 -4.12 33.09
CA LEU A 497 30.84 -4.22 32.50
C LEU A 497 31.39 -5.67 32.58
N ALA A 498 31.20 -6.33 33.71
CA ALA A 498 31.62 -7.74 33.86
C ALA A 498 30.85 -8.65 32.89
N LEU A 499 29.53 -8.45 32.73
CA LEU A 499 28.70 -9.17 31.75
C LEU A 499 29.16 -8.89 30.32
N SER A 500 29.57 -7.66 30.00
CA SER A 500 30.14 -7.30 28.70
C SER A 500 31.48 -8.04 28.49
N GLY A 501 32.34 -8.14 29.50
CA GLY A 501 33.57 -8.92 29.46
C GLY A 501 33.29 -10.43 29.21
N VAL A 502 32.31 -11.00 29.93
CA VAL A 502 31.87 -12.39 29.74
C VAL A 502 31.32 -12.60 28.34
N THR A 503 30.51 -11.65 27.80
CA THR A 503 29.99 -11.69 26.43
C THR A 503 31.14 -11.80 25.41
N ILE A 504 32.15 -10.96 25.54
CA ILE A 504 33.29 -10.95 24.61
C ILE A 504 34.07 -12.27 24.74
N ALA A 505 34.40 -12.72 25.96
CA ALA A 505 35.13 -13.96 26.18
C ALA A 505 34.35 -15.19 25.67
N ALA A 506 33.06 -15.29 25.99
CA ALA A 506 32.22 -16.39 25.55
C ALA A 506 32.00 -16.34 24.02
N GLY A 507 31.87 -15.14 23.44
CA GLY A 507 31.78 -14.94 22.01
C GLY A 507 33.03 -15.37 21.25
N ILE A 508 34.21 -15.03 21.75
CA ILE A 508 35.48 -15.54 21.22
C ILE A 508 35.53 -17.08 21.34
N GLY A 509 35.15 -17.63 22.50
CA GLY A 509 35.09 -19.07 22.72
C GLY A 509 34.15 -19.76 21.72
N LEU A 510 32.97 -19.22 21.51
CA LEU A 510 32.00 -19.73 20.53
C LEU A 510 32.55 -19.67 19.10
N PHE A 511 33.29 -18.61 18.76
CA PHE A 511 33.95 -18.48 17.45
C PHE A 511 35.09 -19.47 17.27
N LEU A 512 35.87 -19.77 18.29
CA LEU A 512 36.94 -20.77 18.23
C LEU A 512 36.40 -22.19 17.98
N VAL A 513 35.23 -22.51 18.51
CA VAL A 513 34.52 -23.79 18.29
C VAL A 513 33.46 -23.70 17.17
N ARG A 514 33.65 -22.79 16.21
CA ARG A 514 32.65 -22.53 15.11
C ARG A 514 32.30 -23.76 14.28
N ASP A 515 33.27 -24.66 14.00
CA ASP A 515 33.05 -25.82 13.12
C ASP A 515 32.14 -26.89 13.74
N PRO A 516 32.29 -27.29 15.02
CA PRO A 516 31.33 -28.15 15.71
C PRO A 516 29.98 -27.46 15.91
N VAL A 517 29.95 -26.14 16.17
CA VAL A 517 28.72 -25.37 16.33
C VAL A 517 27.95 -25.31 15.00
N ASP A 518 28.62 -25.06 13.90
CA ASP A 518 28.00 -25.04 12.57
C ASP A 518 27.36 -26.41 12.22
N ARG A 519 28.11 -27.53 12.49
CA ARG A 519 27.56 -28.86 12.32
C ARG A 519 26.36 -29.14 13.21
N LEU A 520 26.38 -28.71 14.46
CA LEU A 520 25.26 -28.84 15.41
C LEU A 520 24.02 -28.08 14.93
N LEU A 521 24.19 -26.81 14.55
CA LEU A 521 23.12 -25.95 14.07
C LEU A 521 22.47 -26.47 12.78
N HIS A 522 23.24 -27.10 11.89
CA HIS A 522 22.71 -27.70 10.67
C HIS A 522 22.06 -29.06 10.92
N ARG A 523 22.53 -29.85 11.91
CA ARG A 523 21.95 -31.14 12.29
C ARG A 523 20.59 -30.99 12.99
N TYR A 524 20.46 -29.98 13.87
CA TYR A 524 19.21 -29.69 14.58
C TYR A 524 18.54 -28.46 13.97
N GLY A 525 17.58 -28.69 13.04
CA GLY A 525 16.73 -27.64 12.55
C GLY A 525 15.63 -27.30 13.55
N LEU A 526 15.24 -26.03 13.67
CA LEU A 526 13.95 -25.68 14.27
C LEU A 526 12.89 -26.32 13.39
N GLY A 527 12.16 -27.31 13.92
CA GLY A 527 11.28 -28.21 13.13
C GLY A 527 10.12 -27.51 12.41
N VAL A 528 9.76 -26.28 12.80
CA VAL A 528 8.69 -25.50 12.17
C VAL A 528 9.22 -24.13 11.78
N ARG A 529 9.19 -23.80 10.50
CA ARG A 529 9.54 -22.49 9.99
C ARG A 529 8.30 -21.61 9.96
N GLY A 530 8.40 -20.36 10.40
CA GLY A 530 7.29 -19.40 10.35
C GLY A 530 6.71 -19.23 8.92
N ALA A 531 7.58 -19.32 7.91
CA ALA A 531 7.17 -19.33 6.50
C ALA A 531 6.24 -20.50 6.16
N ASP A 532 6.46 -21.69 6.74
CA ASP A 532 5.63 -22.88 6.48
C ASP A 532 4.23 -22.72 7.12
N ILE A 533 4.16 -22.08 8.30
CA ILE A 533 2.88 -21.74 8.94
C ILE A 533 2.12 -20.76 8.05
N TYR A 534 2.79 -19.71 7.58
CA TYR A 534 2.19 -18.75 6.66
C TYR A 534 1.67 -19.42 5.38
N ASP A 535 2.50 -20.23 4.72
CA ASP A 535 2.12 -20.90 3.46
C ASP A 535 0.92 -21.85 3.67
N ARG A 536 0.87 -22.57 4.79
CA ARG A 536 -0.30 -23.40 5.15
C ARG A 536 -1.55 -22.57 5.42
N SER A 537 -1.40 -21.49 6.20
CA SER A 537 -2.52 -20.58 6.49
C SER A 537 -3.04 -19.92 5.22
N TYR A 538 -2.14 -19.43 4.36
CA TYR A 538 -2.49 -18.85 3.07
C TYR A 538 -3.18 -19.87 2.15
N ALA A 539 -2.66 -21.08 2.05
CA ALA A 539 -3.30 -22.17 1.32
C ALA A 539 -4.68 -22.53 1.91
N GLY A 540 -4.81 -22.51 3.25
CA GLY A 540 -6.08 -22.71 3.94
C GLY A 540 -7.11 -21.65 3.60
N VAL A 541 -6.73 -20.38 3.58
CA VAL A 541 -7.61 -19.27 3.17
C VAL A 541 -8.04 -19.42 1.71
N LEU A 542 -7.10 -19.79 0.83
CA LEU A 542 -7.43 -20.04 -0.57
C LEU A 542 -8.39 -21.26 -0.74
N ALA A 543 -8.17 -22.32 0.04
CA ALA A 543 -9.05 -23.49 0.06
C ALA A 543 -10.44 -23.16 0.59
N LEU A 544 -10.52 -22.37 1.65
CA LEU A 544 -11.77 -21.84 2.20
C LEU A 544 -12.48 -20.96 1.17
N GLY A 545 -11.76 -20.02 0.54
CA GLY A 545 -12.30 -19.20 -0.54
C GLY A 545 -12.77 -20.02 -1.73
N ALA A 546 -12.03 -21.08 -2.06
CA ALA A 546 -12.45 -22.03 -3.08
C ALA A 546 -13.71 -22.83 -2.69
N LEU A 547 -13.86 -23.17 -1.41
CA LEU A 547 -15.04 -23.83 -0.87
C LEU A 547 -16.26 -22.89 -0.87
N VAL A 548 -16.12 -21.71 -0.28
CA VAL A 548 -17.17 -20.69 -0.23
C VAL A 548 -17.56 -20.23 -1.65
N GLY A 549 -16.60 -20.11 -2.55
CA GLY A 549 -16.85 -19.74 -3.94
C GLY A 549 -17.43 -20.85 -4.82
N ARG A 550 -17.57 -22.09 -4.33
CA ARG A 550 -18.14 -23.19 -5.13
C ARG A 550 -19.51 -22.89 -5.76
N PRO A 551 -20.47 -22.30 -5.03
CA PRO A 551 -21.76 -21.93 -5.61
C PRO A 551 -21.64 -20.89 -6.74
N ALA A 552 -20.66 -19.98 -6.65
CA ALA A 552 -20.41 -18.92 -7.62
C ALA A 552 -19.53 -19.36 -8.80
N ARG A 553 -19.03 -20.57 -8.85
CA ARG A 553 -18.16 -21.10 -9.95
C ARG A 553 -18.93 -21.48 -11.22
N SER A 554 -20.08 -20.91 -11.43
CA SER A 554 -20.85 -21.12 -12.66
C SER A 554 -20.35 -20.17 -13.76
N SER A 555 -20.24 -20.65 -15.00
CA SER A 555 -20.03 -19.81 -16.16
C SER A 555 -21.33 -19.12 -16.63
N SER A 556 -22.45 -19.37 -15.95
CA SER A 556 -23.74 -18.79 -16.27
C SER A 556 -23.95 -17.47 -15.54
N PRO A 557 -24.11 -16.32 -16.23
CA PRO A 557 -24.43 -15.03 -15.61
C PRO A 557 -25.69 -15.11 -14.75
N ALA A 558 -26.70 -15.87 -15.16
CA ALA A 558 -27.94 -16.06 -14.40
C ALA A 558 -27.69 -16.70 -13.02
N ALA A 559 -26.74 -17.65 -12.90
CA ALA A 559 -26.41 -18.27 -11.62
C ALA A 559 -25.72 -17.28 -10.68
N HIS A 560 -24.96 -16.31 -11.19
CA HIS A 560 -24.36 -15.24 -10.38
C HIS A 560 -25.39 -14.25 -9.87
N LEU A 561 -26.43 -13.92 -10.65
CA LEU A 561 -27.49 -13.00 -10.26
C LEU A 561 -28.43 -13.57 -9.18
N VAL A 562 -28.52 -14.88 -9.06
CA VAL A 562 -29.38 -15.52 -8.03
C VAL A 562 -28.94 -15.14 -6.60
N HIS A 563 -27.64 -15.02 -6.34
CA HIS A 563 -27.14 -14.72 -4.99
C HIS A 563 -27.54 -13.32 -4.48
N PRO A 564 -27.32 -12.21 -5.25
CA PRO A 564 -27.81 -10.90 -4.85
C PRO A 564 -29.33 -10.85 -4.67
N VAL A 565 -30.09 -11.58 -5.51
CA VAL A 565 -31.55 -11.65 -5.38
C VAL A 565 -31.95 -12.32 -4.05
N TRP A 566 -31.29 -13.41 -3.66
CA TRP A 566 -31.52 -14.02 -2.35
C TRP A 566 -31.19 -13.09 -1.19
N VAL A 567 -30.10 -12.33 -1.26
CA VAL A 567 -29.75 -11.33 -0.23
C VAL A 567 -30.84 -10.26 -0.17
N LEU A 568 -31.29 -9.74 -1.31
CA LEU A 568 -32.40 -8.78 -1.37
C LEU A 568 -33.67 -9.33 -0.69
N LEU A 569 -34.04 -10.58 -0.99
CA LEU A 569 -35.22 -11.23 -0.39
C LEU A 569 -35.07 -11.42 1.12
N LEU A 570 -33.86 -11.80 1.60
CA LEU A 570 -33.58 -11.92 3.02
C LEU A 570 -33.65 -10.58 3.74
N VAL A 571 -33.09 -9.53 3.16
CA VAL A 571 -33.15 -8.17 3.71
C VAL A 571 -34.59 -7.66 3.74
N ALA A 572 -35.36 -7.88 2.65
CA ALA A 572 -36.77 -7.50 2.60
C ALA A 572 -37.60 -8.27 3.63
N ALA A 573 -37.33 -9.57 3.81
CA ALA A 573 -38.02 -10.38 4.83
C ALA A 573 -37.67 -9.91 6.25
N ALA A 574 -36.40 -9.60 6.54
CA ALA A 574 -35.97 -9.02 7.81
C ALA A 574 -36.63 -7.64 8.05
N GLY A 575 -36.68 -6.79 7.02
CA GLY A 575 -37.37 -5.51 7.08
C GLY A 575 -38.86 -5.63 7.35
N ALA A 576 -39.52 -6.62 6.74
CA ALA A 576 -40.96 -6.89 6.99
C ALA A 576 -41.27 -7.35 8.42
N VAL A 577 -40.29 -7.97 9.10
CA VAL A 577 -40.45 -8.36 10.54
C VAL A 577 -40.28 -7.13 11.44
N ILE A 578 -39.48 -6.13 11.03
CA ILE A 578 -39.20 -4.93 11.85
C ILE A 578 -40.26 -3.84 11.64
N LEU A 579 -40.87 -3.80 10.45
CA LEU A 579 -41.89 -2.79 10.10
C LEU A 579 -43.28 -3.30 10.47
N ASP A 580 -43.89 -2.69 11.48
CA ASP A 580 -45.23 -3.11 11.96
C ASP A 580 -46.33 -2.76 10.94
N ASP A 581 -46.24 -1.60 10.26
CA ASP A 581 -47.25 -1.14 9.30
C ASP A 581 -46.66 -0.54 8.02
N LEU A 582 -47.33 -0.71 6.89
CA LEU A 582 -47.05 -0.01 5.66
C LEU A 582 -47.70 1.39 5.67
N PRO A 583 -47.07 2.43 5.14
CA PRO A 583 -47.64 3.76 5.07
C PRO A 583 -48.89 3.79 4.16
N PRO A 584 -49.91 4.61 4.49
CA PRO A 584 -51.06 4.76 3.65
C PRO A 584 -50.68 5.37 2.29
N VAL A 585 -51.36 4.89 1.24
CA VAL A 585 -51.18 5.48 -0.11
C VAL A 585 -51.91 6.84 -0.12
N VAL A 586 -51.16 7.90 -0.49
CA VAL A 586 -51.72 9.26 -0.61
C VAL A 586 -52.48 9.35 -1.92
N PRO A 587 -53.79 9.63 -1.91
CA PRO A 587 -54.58 9.74 -3.16
C PRO A 587 -54.22 10.99 -3.92
N GLY A 588 -54.33 10.94 -5.26
CA GLY A 588 -54.16 12.10 -6.13
C GLY A 588 -52.71 12.48 -6.52
N THR A 589 -51.76 11.60 -6.25
CA THR A 589 -50.34 11.84 -6.58
C THR A 589 -49.90 11.32 -7.96
N ALA A 590 -50.77 10.60 -8.68
CA ALA A 590 -50.45 9.99 -9.98
C ALA A 590 -51.23 10.70 -11.10
N ASP A 591 -50.52 11.08 -12.14
CA ASP A 591 -51.07 11.73 -13.35
C ASP A 591 -51.26 10.73 -14.50
N ALA A 592 -52.04 11.14 -15.51
CA ALA A 592 -52.24 10.35 -16.73
C ALA A 592 -50.92 10.06 -17.47
N ALA A 593 -49.96 10.97 -17.37
CA ALA A 593 -48.64 10.82 -17.94
C ALA A 593 -47.86 9.66 -17.26
N ASP A 594 -47.98 9.49 -15.95
CA ASP A 594 -47.34 8.38 -15.20
C ASP A 594 -47.87 7.03 -15.68
N ALA A 595 -49.18 6.93 -15.89
CA ALA A 595 -49.84 5.73 -16.42
C ALA A 595 -49.33 5.38 -17.83
N ALA A 596 -49.17 6.38 -18.71
CA ALA A 596 -48.62 6.17 -20.04
C ALA A 596 -47.18 5.64 -20.03
N VAL A 597 -46.31 6.23 -19.20
CA VAL A 597 -44.92 5.77 -19.01
C VAL A 597 -44.89 4.35 -18.42
N LEU A 598 -45.76 4.07 -17.42
CA LEU A 598 -45.86 2.72 -16.81
C LEU A 598 -46.24 1.68 -17.84
N VAL A 599 -47.18 1.97 -18.76
CA VAL A 599 -47.59 1.07 -19.86
C VAL A 599 -46.36 0.78 -20.77
N VAL A 600 -45.59 1.80 -21.15
CA VAL A 600 -44.37 1.60 -21.97
C VAL A 600 -43.35 0.72 -21.23
N LEU A 601 -43.13 0.95 -19.94
CA LEU A 601 -42.24 0.15 -19.11
C LEU A 601 -42.69 -1.32 -19.04
N VAL A 602 -43.97 -1.57 -18.76
CA VAL A 602 -44.52 -2.94 -18.68
C VAL A 602 -44.40 -3.66 -20.03
N LEU A 603 -44.72 -2.99 -21.14
CA LEU A 603 -44.60 -3.55 -22.50
C LEU A 603 -43.12 -3.83 -22.84
N GLY A 604 -42.20 -2.90 -22.52
CA GLY A 604 -40.77 -3.04 -22.74
C GLY A 604 -40.17 -4.22 -21.95
N VAL A 605 -40.46 -4.29 -20.65
CA VAL A 605 -39.98 -5.38 -19.78
C VAL A 605 -40.57 -6.72 -20.17
N THR A 606 -41.87 -6.79 -20.48
CA THR A 606 -42.50 -8.02 -20.97
C THR A 606 -41.87 -8.48 -22.28
N GLY A 607 -41.63 -7.55 -23.21
CA GLY A 607 -40.92 -7.81 -24.46
C GLY A 607 -39.52 -8.38 -24.22
N LEU A 608 -38.76 -7.83 -23.27
CA LEU A 608 -37.44 -8.33 -22.87
C LEU A 608 -37.48 -9.78 -22.38
N CYS A 609 -38.52 -10.16 -21.65
CA CYS A 609 -38.68 -11.53 -21.13
C CYS A 609 -38.97 -12.55 -22.24
N VAL A 610 -39.55 -12.13 -23.38
CA VAL A 610 -39.99 -13.05 -24.46
C VAL A 610 -39.01 -13.08 -25.63
N VAL A 611 -38.29 -11.97 -25.89
CA VAL A 611 -37.44 -11.84 -27.06
C VAL A 611 -36.23 -12.81 -27.05
N ARG A 612 -35.97 -13.45 -28.21
CA ARG A 612 -34.82 -14.36 -28.37
C ARG A 612 -33.63 -13.71 -29.09
N SER A 613 -33.85 -12.64 -29.81
CA SER A 613 -32.78 -11.92 -30.48
C SER A 613 -32.07 -10.99 -29.49
N ARG A 614 -30.76 -11.07 -29.39
CA ARG A 614 -29.95 -10.21 -28.52
C ARG A 614 -30.02 -8.75 -28.94
N LEU A 615 -30.03 -8.47 -30.24
CA LEU A 615 -30.16 -7.11 -30.74
C LEU A 615 -31.53 -6.51 -30.40
N ALA A 616 -32.60 -7.29 -30.55
CA ALA A 616 -33.92 -6.84 -30.15
C ALA A 616 -34.03 -6.62 -28.62
N ALA A 617 -33.40 -7.44 -27.83
CA ALA A 617 -33.31 -7.24 -26.38
C ALA A 617 -32.61 -5.92 -26.03
N VAL A 618 -31.52 -5.56 -26.69
CA VAL A 618 -30.82 -4.28 -26.48
C VAL A 618 -31.70 -3.10 -26.87
N SER A 619 -32.43 -3.20 -27.98
CA SER A 619 -33.37 -2.16 -28.40
C SER A 619 -34.52 -1.97 -27.41
N LEU A 620 -35.06 -3.07 -26.85
CA LEU A 620 -36.11 -3.00 -25.82
C LEU A 620 -35.55 -2.45 -24.51
N LEU A 621 -34.30 -2.79 -24.14
CA LEU A 621 -33.64 -2.21 -22.97
C LEU A 621 -33.53 -0.69 -23.11
N GLY A 622 -33.13 -0.19 -24.29
CA GLY A 622 -33.09 1.24 -24.57
C GLY A 622 -34.47 1.90 -24.44
N VAL A 623 -35.56 1.24 -24.87
CA VAL A 623 -36.93 1.75 -24.68
C VAL A 623 -37.28 1.86 -23.19
N VAL A 624 -36.92 0.85 -22.39
CA VAL A 624 -37.14 0.87 -20.94
C VAL A 624 -36.32 1.99 -20.27
N GLY A 625 -35.04 2.15 -20.64
CA GLY A 625 -34.17 3.21 -20.13
C GLY A 625 -34.69 4.63 -20.48
N LEU A 626 -35.18 4.83 -21.71
CA LEU A 626 -35.79 6.10 -22.13
C LEU A 626 -37.11 6.37 -21.41
N ALA A 627 -37.91 5.35 -21.12
CA ALA A 627 -39.16 5.52 -20.36
C ALA A 627 -38.85 5.92 -18.90
N VAL A 628 -37.83 5.33 -18.29
CA VAL A 628 -37.38 5.75 -16.95
C VAL A 628 -36.89 7.20 -16.97
N ALA A 629 -36.11 7.59 -17.98
CA ALA A 629 -35.66 8.98 -18.14
C ALA A 629 -36.83 9.96 -18.31
N ALA A 630 -37.84 9.60 -19.10
CA ALA A 630 -39.05 10.38 -19.25
C ALA A 630 -39.80 10.55 -17.92
N TRP A 631 -39.81 9.48 -17.09
CA TRP A 631 -40.43 9.54 -15.76
C TRP A 631 -39.68 10.50 -14.82
N PHE A 632 -38.34 10.44 -14.81
CA PHE A 632 -37.53 11.40 -14.06
C PHE A 632 -37.82 12.84 -14.50
N LEU A 633 -38.00 13.08 -15.80
CA LEU A 633 -38.37 14.42 -16.33
C LEU A 633 -39.74 14.88 -15.84
N LEU A 634 -40.73 13.98 -15.83
CA LEU A 634 -42.07 14.27 -15.31
C LEU A 634 -42.07 14.60 -13.81
N LEU A 635 -41.17 13.98 -13.06
CA LEU A 635 -40.95 14.24 -11.63
C LEU A 635 -40.09 15.49 -11.36
N GLY A 636 -39.67 16.24 -12.40
CA GLY A 636 -38.83 17.42 -12.26
C GLY A 636 -37.32 17.14 -12.08
N GLY A 637 -36.90 15.87 -12.11
CA GLY A 637 -35.48 15.47 -11.97
C GLY A 637 -34.72 15.59 -13.29
N VAL A 638 -34.47 16.81 -13.79
CA VAL A 638 -33.84 17.05 -15.10
C VAL A 638 -32.42 16.47 -15.19
N ASP A 639 -31.61 16.66 -14.16
CA ASP A 639 -30.23 16.07 -14.10
C ASP A 639 -30.25 14.55 -14.14
N LEU A 640 -31.19 13.93 -13.40
CA LEU A 640 -31.36 12.47 -13.40
C LEU A 640 -31.83 11.96 -14.76
N ALA A 641 -32.80 12.65 -15.40
CA ALA A 641 -33.26 12.28 -16.72
C ALA A 641 -32.13 12.34 -17.76
N LEU A 642 -31.34 13.40 -17.72
CA LEU A 642 -30.22 13.61 -18.64
C LEU A 642 -29.14 12.56 -18.43
N THR A 643 -28.77 12.27 -17.17
CA THR A 643 -27.82 11.22 -16.82
C THR A 643 -28.29 9.86 -17.30
N GLN A 644 -29.57 9.50 -17.06
CA GLN A 644 -30.16 8.23 -17.49
C GLN A 644 -30.08 8.04 -19.00
N VAL A 645 -30.46 9.06 -19.78
CA VAL A 645 -30.35 8.98 -21.26
C VAL A 645 -28.92 8.77 -21.72
N LEU A 646 -27.96 9.50 -21.14
CA LEU A 646 -26.55 9.42 -21.55
C LEU A 646 -25.91 8.08 -21.18
N VAL A 647 -26.18 7.58 -19.98
CA VAL A 647 -25.73 6.25 -19.54
C VAL A 647 -26.33 5.17 -20.43
N GLU A 648 -27.61 5.27 -20.78
CA GLU A 648 -28.30 4.33 -21.66
C GLU A 648 -27.63 4.30 -23.05
N ILE A 649 -27.39 5.47 -23.66
CA ILE A 649 -26.72 5.59 -24.95
C ILE A 649 -25.33 4.90 -24.89
N LEU A 650 -24.51 5.20 -23.90
CA LEU A 650 -23.18 4.63 -23.76
C LEU A 650 -23.23 3.11 -23.51
N THR A 651 -24.18 2.66 -22.68
CA THR A 651 -24.39 1.25 -22.39
C THR A 651 -24.78 0.47 -23.63
N VAL A 652 -25.73 0.99 -24.41
CA VAL A 652 -26.13 0.39 -25.70
C VAL A 652 -24.95 0.31 -26.65
N VAL A 653 -24.13 1.35 -26.78
CA VAL A 653 -22.92 1.35 -27.63
C VAL A 653 -21.96 0.23 -27.19
N VAL A 654 -21.66 0.15 -25.91
CA VAL A 654 -20.76 -0.86 -25.36
C VAL A 654 -21.31 -2.27 -25.57
N ILE A 655 -22.60 -2.49 -25.31
CA ILE A 655 -23.25 -3.79 -25.53
C ILE A 655 -23.22 -4.18 -27.01
N VAL A 656 -23.49 -3.27 -27.93
CA VAL A 656 -23.42 -3.54 -29.38
C VAL A 656 -22.01 -3.92 -29.80
N LEU A 657 -20.95 -3.28 -29.25
CA LEU A 657 -19.56 -3.65 -29.50
C LEU A 657 -19.26 -5.08 -29.02
N VAL A 658 -19.77 -5.45 -27.84
CA VAL A 658 -19.62 -6.81 -27.29
C VAL A 658 -20.44 -7.83 -28.12
N LEU A 659 -21.66 -7.50 -28.51
CA LEU A 659 -22.53 -8.38 -29.28
C LEU A 659 -21.96 -8.75 -30.66
N ARG A 660 -21.10 -7.93 -31.26
CA ARG A 660 -20.39 -8.28 -32.51
C ARG A 660 -19.58 -9.58 -32.40
N ARG A 661 -19.22 -9.98 -31.17
CA ARG A 661 -18.42 -11.17 -30.86
C ARG A 661 -19.24 -12.34 -30.30
N MET A 662 -20.56 -12.18 -30.19
CA MET A 662 -21.43 -13.14 -29.52
C MET A 662 -22.46 -13.70 -30.54
N PRO A 663 -23.04 -14.92 -30.31
CA PRO A 663 -24.14 -15.41 -31.08
C PRO A 663 -25.33 -14.45 -31.11
N THR A 664 -26.07 -14.38 -32.24
CA THR A 664 -27.20 -13.43 -32.43
C THR A 664 -28.43 -13.76 -31.58
N LEU A 665 -28.57 -15.00 -31.18
CA LEU A 665 -29.71 -15.47 -30.39
C LEU A 665 -29.27 -15.89 -28.97
N PHE A 666 -30.19 -15.78 -28.01
CA PHE A 666 -30.02 -16.40 -26.70
C PHE A 666 -30.17 -17.93 -26.79
N ALA A 667 -29.41 -18.65 -25.99
CA ALA A 667 -29.56 -20.08 -25.85
C ALA A 667 -30.95 -20.42 -25.24
N ALA A 668 -31.56 -21.51 -25.68
CA ALA A 668 -32.83 -21.97 -25.12
C ALA A 668 -32.67 -22.32 -23.63
N THR A 669 -33.55 -21.80 -22.81
CA THR A 669 -33.58 -22.07 -21.36
C THR A 669 -34.52 -23.22 -21.04
N GLY A 670 -34.06 -24.21 -20.28
CA GLY A 670 -34.90 -25.34 -19.86
C GLY A 670 -36.09 -24.86 -19.00
N ARG A 671 -37.23 -25.52 -19.13
CA ARG A 671 -38.50 -25.13 -18.47
C ARG A 671 -38.38 -24.95 -16.96
N VAL A 672 -37.67 -25.83 -16.26
CA VAL A 672 -37.46 -25.72 -14.80
C VAL A 672 -36.70 -24.42 -14.44
N ARG A 673 -35.62 -24.11 -15.16
CA ARG A 673 -34.86 -22.85 -14.96
C ARG A 673 -35.70 -21.62 -15.24
N ALA A 674 -36.52 -21.65 -16.27
CA ALA A 674 -37.37 -20.52 -16.62
C ALA A 674 -38.42 -20.27 -15.52
N VAL A 675 -39.04 -21.31 -14.98
CA VAL A 675 -40.02 -21.20 -13.85
C VAL A 675 -39.32 -20.71 -12.60
N THR A 676 -38.16 -21.28 -12.22
CA THR A 676 -37.42 -20.82 -11.06
C THR A 676 -37.01 -19.35 -11.17
N ALA A 677 -36.53 -18.93 -12.34
CA ALA A 677 -36.17 -17.53 -12.59
C ALA A 677 -37.39 -16.60 -12.50
N ALA A 678 -38.54 -17.00 -13.03
CA ALA A 678 -39.78 -16.24 -12.95
C ALA A 678 -40.29 -16.08 -11.51
N VAL A 679 -40.24 -17.14 -10.70
CA VAL A 679 -40.63 -17.08 -9.28
C VAL A 679 -39.70 -16.15 -8.48
N LEU A 680 -38.35 -16.29 -8.66
CA LEU A 680 -37.39 -15.44 -7.99
C LEU A 680 -37.50 -13.97 -8.44
N ALA A 681 -37.71 -13.71 -9.73
CA ALA A 681 -37.88 -12.37 -10.25
C ALA A 681 -39.19 -11.72 -9.74
N GLY A 682 -40.29 -12.51 -9.67
CA GLY A 682 -41.54 -12.06 -9.08
C GLY A 682 -41.42 -11.72 -7.60
N ALA A 683 -40.78 -12.58 -6.84
CA ALA A 683 -40.49 -12.34 -5.42
C ALA A 683 -39.64 -11.08 -5.21
N ALA A 684 -38.57 -10.92 -6.02
CA ALA A 684 -37.72 -9.73 -5.99
C ALA A 684 -38.46 -8.44 -6.37
N GLY A 685 -39.37 -8.52 -7.37
CA GLY A 685 -40.24 -7.40 -7.75
C GLY A 685 -41.18 -6.98 -6.62
N VAL A 686 -41.84 -7.95 -5.97
CA VAL A 686 -42.70 -7.68 -4.80
C VAL A 686 -41.87 -7.08 -3.64
N ALA A 687 -40.70 -7.64 -3.34
CA ALA A 687 -39.82 -7.14 -2.28
C ALA A 687 -39.34 -5.70 -2.56
N ALA A 688 -38.97 -5.41 -3.80
CA ALA A 688 -38.58 -4.06 -4.21
C ALA A 688 -39.77 -3.07 -4.12
N PHE A 689 -40.96 -3.47 -4.58
CA PHE A 689 -42.17 -2.64 -4.51
C PHE A 689 -42.53 -2.33 -3.05
N LEU A 690 -42.63 -3.34 -2.18
CA LEU A 690 -42.97 -3.16 -0.77
C LEU A 690 -41.90 -2.38 -0.03
N GLY A 691 -40.59 -2.64 -0.32
CA GLY A 691 -39.48 -1.89 0.26
C GLY A 691 -39.51 -0.41 -0.15
N THR A 692 -39.76 -0.11 -1.43
CA THR A 692 -39.89 1.29 -1.90
C THR A 692 -41.10 1.96 -1.23
N LEU A 693 -42.26 1.31 -1.22
CA LEU A 693 -43.46 1.85 -0.55
C LEU A 693 -43.19 2.14 0.93
N ALA A 694 -42.58 1.21 1.66
CA ALA A 694 -42.28 1.36 3.08
C ALA A 694 -41.29 2.50 3.36
N LEU A 695 -40.27 2.69 2.49
CA LEU A 695 -39.26 3.68 2.67
C LEU A 695 -39.71 5.09 2.25
N THR A 696 -40.39 5.21 1.11
CA THR A 696 -40.82 6.52 0.56
C THR A 696 -42.06 7.05 1.24
N GLY A 697 -43.01 6.19 1.60
CA GLY A 697 -44.26 6.60 2.25
C GLY A 697 -44.12 7.04 3.73
N ARG A 698 -42.99 6.78 4.39
CA ARG A 698 -42.78 7.11 5.81
C ARG A 698 -41.91 8.34 6.05
N ARG A 699 -41.36 8.95 5.02
CA ARG A 699 -40.40 10.05 5.15
C ARG A 699 -40.97 11.35 4.63
N GLU A 700 -41.09 12.31 5.50
CA GLU A 700 -41.07 13.71 5.15
C GLU A 700 -39.70 14.12 4.60
N ILE A 701 -39.62 15.30 4.01
CA ILE A 701 -38.30 15.84 3.58
C ILE A 701 -37.37 15.84 4.81
N SER A 702 -36.21 15.23 4.67
CA SER A 702 -35.26 15.15 5.79
C SER A 702 -34.77 16.56 6.17
N PRO A 703 -34.43 16.80 7.45
CA PRO A 703 -33.87 18.11 7.87
C PRO A 703 -32.64 18.52 7.01
N ALA A 704 -31.82 17.54 6.60
CA ALA A 704 -30.70 17.79 5.70
C ALA A 704 -31.17 18.20 4.29
N GLY A 705 -32.22 17.54 3.75
CA GLY A 705 -32.82 17.90 2.46
C GLY A 705 -33.40 19.28 2.49
N GLU A 706 -34.14 19.63 3.54
CA GLU A 706 -34.69 20.97 3.72
C GLU A 706 -33.60 22.05 3.84
N PHE A 707 -32.53 21.79 4.60
CA PHE A 707 -31.36 22.64 4.72
C PHE A 707 -30.73 22.90 3.34
N LEU A 708 -30.45 21.83 2.58
CA LEU A 708 -29.81 21.93 1.27
C LEU A 708 -30.66 22.66 0.23
N LEU A 709 -31.98 22.48 0.27
CA LEU A 709 -32.88 23.20 -0.62
C LEU A 709 -32.97 24.71 -0.28
N ARG A 710 -33.00 25.07 1.00
CA ARG A 710 -33.16 26.46 1.44
C ARG A 710 -31.86 27.24 1.47
N GLN A 711 -30.81 26.67 2.06
CA GLN A 711 -29.54 27.33 2.29
C GLN A 711 -28.44 26.96 1.28
N GLY A 712 -28.62 25.86 0.54
CA GLY A 712 -27.66 25.38 -0.46
C GLY A 712 -27.23 26.47 -1.43
N PRO A 713 -28.13 27.20 -2.10
CA PRO A 713 -27.79 28.24 -3.06
C PRO A 713 -26.96 29.39 -2.43
N GLU A 714 -27.28 29.80 -1.20
CA GLU A 714 -26.55 30.88 -0.51
C GLU A 714 -25.14 30.43 -0.12
N LEU A 715 -25.03 29.21 0.39
CA LEU A 715 -23.77 28.64 0.87
C LEU A 715 -22.84 28.17 -0.27
N SER A 716 -23.38 27.61 -1.35
CA SER A 716 -22.60 27.13 -2.50
C SER A 716 -22.43 28.19 -3.60
N GLY A 717 -23.33 29.17 -3.68
CA GLY A 717 -23.39 30.17 -4.77
C GLY A 717 -23.88 29.56 -6.09
N GLY A 718 -24.32 28.31 -6.09
CA GLY A 718 -24.89 27.62 -7.24
C GLY A 718 -26.36 27.30 -7.05
N THR A 719 -27.14 27.39 -8.11
CA THR A 719 -28.60 27.13 -8.09
C THR A 719 -28.95 25.68 -8.44
N ASN A 720 -28.00 24.90 -9.00
CA ASN A 720 -28.18 23.49 -9.22
C ASN A 720 -27.89 22.69 -7.95
N VAL A 721 -28.93 22.42 -7.16
CA VAL A 721 -28.81 21.70 -5.86
C VAL A 721 -28.17 20.34 -6.02
N VAL A 722 -28.42 19.59 -7.10
CA VAL A 722 -27.82 18.27 -7.35
C VAL A 722 -26.30 18.38 -7.46
N ASN A 723 -25.82 19.27 -8.33
CA ASN A 723 -24.39 19.44 -8.52
C ASN A 723 -23.69 20.03 -7.29
N THR A 724 -24.29 21.01 -6.63
CA THR A 724 -23.71 21.62 -5.42
C THR A 724 -23.60 20.63 -4.27
N ILE A 725 -24.56 19.70 -4.12
CA ILE A 725 -24.40 18.60 -3.16
C ILE A 725 -23.16 17.78 -3.49
N LEU A 726 -22.98 17.39 -4.75
CA LEU A 726 -21.89 16.51 -5.18
C LEU A 726 -20.49 17.15 -5.06
N VAL A 727 -20.38 18.44 -5.33
CA VAL A 727 -19.05 19.10 -5.43
C VAL A 727 -18.72 20.04 -4.27
N ASP A 728 -19.73 20.67 -3.63
CA ASP A 728 -19.52 21.62 -2.54
C ASP A 728 -19.74 20.98 -1.16
N PHE A 729 -20.90 20.33 -0.94
CA PHE A 729 -21.24 19.77 0.37
C PHE A 729 -20.67 18.38 0.61
N ARG A 730 -20.62 17.55 -0.41
CA ARG A 730 -20.17 16.15 -0.36
C ARG A 730 -19.05 15.84 -1.37
N GLY A 731 -18.18 16.80 -1.63
CA GLY A 731 -17.09 16.66 -2.59
C GLY A 731 -16.15 15.48 -2.30
N LEU A 732 -16.05 15.03 -1.05
CA LEU A 732 -15.27 13.87 -0.67
C LEU A 732 -15.85 12.56 -1.24
N ASP A 733 -17.18 12.41 -1.30
CA ASP A 733 -17.84 11.26 -1.93
C ASP A 733 -17.52 11.23 -3.42
N THR A 734 -17.63 12.36 -4.12
CA THR A 734 -17.32 12.48 -5.55
C THR A 734 -15.84 12.24 -5.85
N LEU A 735 -14.93 12.64 -4.96
CA LEU A 735 -13.51 12.26 -5.05
C LEU A 735 -13.32 10.74 -4.93
N GLY A 736 -14.06 10.10 -4.00
CA GLY A 736 -14.11 8.66 -3.85
C GLY A 736 -14.60 7.96 -5.13
N GLU A 737 -15.71 8.43 -5.71
CA GLU A 737 -16.27 7.92 -6.98
C GLU A 737 -15.29 8.07 -8.14
N ALA A 738 -14.67 9.24 -8.32
CA ALA A 738 -13.65 9.48 -9.35
C ALA A 738 -12.45 8.52 -9.18
N THR A 739 -12.05 8.24 -7.93
CA THR A 739 -10.99 7.28 -7.61
C THR A 739 -11.39 5.86 -7.99
N VAL A 740 -12.62 5.43 -7.65
CA VAL A 740 -13.15 4.10 -8.02
C VAL A 740 -13.21 3.94 -9.55
N LEU A 741 -13.67 4.96 -10.28
CA LEU A 741 -13.68 4.96 -11.74
C LEU A 741 -12.27 4.83 -12.33
N ALA A 742 -11.29 5.52 -11.76
CA ALA A 742 -9.89 5.45 -12.19
C ALA A 742 -9.28 4.06 -11.91
N VAL A 743 -9.58 3.45 -10.76
CA VAL A 743 -9.16 2.08 -10.41
C VAL A 743 -9.80 1.05 -11.34
N ALA A 744 -11.10 1.18 -11.62
CA ALA A 744 -11.82 0.32 -12.57
C ALA A 744 -11.22 0.41 -13.97
N ALA A 745 -10.93 1.63 -14.45
CA ALA A 745 -10.27 1.84 -15.74
C ALA A 745 -8.85 1.25 -15.77
N ALA A 746 -8.08 1.40 -14.69
CA ALA A 746 -6.75 0.80 -14.56
C ALA A 746 -6.82 -0.74 -14.58
N GLY A 747 -7.80 -1.33 -13.90
CA GLY A 747 -8.09 -2.77 -13.93
C GLY A 747 -8.45 -3.27 -15.34
N LEU A 748 -9.31 -2.52 -16.05
CA LEU A 748 -9.69 -2.81 -17.44
C LEU A 748 -8.46 -2.78 -18.38
N LEU A 749 -7.63 -1.75 -18.24
CA LEU A 749 -6.40 -1.60 -19.03
C LEU A 749 -5.35 -2.67 -18.71
N GLY A 750 -5.28 -3.13 -17.46
CA GLY A 750 -4.37 -4.18 -17.01
C GLY A 750 -4.81 -5.58 -17.46
N ASN A 751 -6.05 -5.95 -17.18
CA ASN A 751 -6.57 -7.31 -17.44
C ASN A 751 -6.75 -7.63 -18.93
N LEU A 752 -7.20 -6.67 -19.72
CA LEU A 752 -7.40 -6.84 -21.16
C LEU A 752 -6.13 -6.54 -21.97
N GLY A 753 -5.10 -5.98 -21.34
CA GLY A 753 -3.83 -5.63 -21.95
C GLY A 753 -2.82 -6.78 -22.05
N GLY A 754 -3.24 -8.05 -21.96
CA GLY A 754 -2.43 -9.26 -21.92
C GLY A 754 -1.05 -9.16 -22.56
N ARG A 755 -0.03 -8.77 -21.77
CA ARG A 755 1.33 -9.21 -22.05
C ARG A 755 1.33 -10.71 -21.86
N ARG A 756 1.68 -11.47 -22.90
CA ARG A 756 2.19 -12.82 -22.71
C ARG A 756 3.22 -12.74 -21.60
N ALA A 757 2.96 -13.40 -20.46
CA ALA A 757 4.04 -13.81 -19.60
C ALA A 757 5.10 -14.47 -20.52
N PRO A 758 6.38 -14.20 -20.38
CA PRO A 758 7.40 -15.02 -21.01
C PRO A 758 7.02 -16.46 -20.70
N ALA A 759 7.01 -17.30 -21.74
CA ALA A 759 6.74 -18.72 -21.58
C ALA A 759 7.56 -19.21 -20.38
N ASP A 760 6.91 -19.90 -19.47
CA ASP A 760 7.54 -20.46 -18.27
C ASP A 760 8.90 -21.05 -18.68
N GLU A 761 10.00 -20.41 -18.23
CA GLU A 761 11.26 -21.11 -18.11
C GLU A 761 10.97 -22.32 -17.20
N PRO A 762 11.36 -23.53 -17.58
CA PRO A 762 11.12 -24.70 -16.74
C PRO A 762 11.71 -24.41 -15.36
N VAL A 763 10.87 -24.53 -14.33
CA VAL A 763 11.31 -24.49 -12.95
C VAL A 763 12.47 -25.49 -12.83
N PRO A 764 13.69 -25.09 -12.46
CA PRO A 764 14.74 -26.04 -12.15
C PRO A 764 14.22 -26.93 -11.03
N GLY A 765 14.00 -28.21 -11.33
CA GLY A 765 13.70 -29.19 -10.32
C GLY A 765 14.80 -29.19 -9.24
N PRO A 766 14.49 -29.59 -8.01
CA PRO A 766 15.50 -29.68 -6.96
C PRO A 766 16.64 -30.55 -7.48
N SER A 767 17.86 -30.02 -7.45
CA SER A 767 19.07 -30.73 -7.81
C SER A 767 19.16 -32.01 -6.98
N ALA A 768 18.88 -33.13 -7.62
CA ALA A 768 19.14 -34.45 -7.08
C ALA A 768 20.65 -34.57 -6.92
N GLY A 769 21.08 -34.71 -5.67
CA GLY A 769 22.46 -35.06 -5.33
C GLY A 769 22.86 -36.33 -6.03
N SER A 770 24.08 -36.32 -6.53
CA SER A 770 24.79 -37.46 -7.14
C SER A 770 24.65 -38.76 -6.34
N ALA A 771 23.99 -39.72 -6.91
CA ALA A 771 24.19 -41.13 -6.56
C ALA A 771 24.49 -41.90 -7.84
N ALA A 772 25.55 -42.66 -7.80
CA ALA A 772 26.09 -43.48 -8.87
C ALA A 772 25.13 -44.54 -9.38
N PRO A 773 25.34 -45.07 -10.60
CA PRO A 773 24.40 -46.01 -11.21
C PRO A 773 24.68 -47.42 -10.72
N ASP A 774 23.65 -48.16 -10.40
CA ASP A 774 23.67 -49.62 -10.28
C ASP A 774 22.80 -50.25 -11.38
N PRO A 775 23.29 -51.25 -12.09
CA PRO A 775 22.60 -51.86 -13.23
C PRO A 775 21.88 -53.13 -12.82
N ALA A 776 20.72 -53.35 -13.36
CA ALA A 776 20.03 -54.59 -13.60
C ALA A 776 18.65 -54.74 -12.92
N ALA A 777 17.74 -54.99 -13.79
CA ALA A 777 16.58 -55.90 -13.78
C ALA A 777 15.26 -55.23 -14.17
N GLY A 778 14.83 -55.42 -15.38
CA GLY A 778 13.81 -56.42 -15.74
C GLY A 778 12.36 -55.90 -15.66
N THR A 779 11.79 -55.50 -16.83
CA THR A 779 10.45 -55.80 -17.31
C THR A 779 9.28 -55.90 -16.32
N THR A 780 8.33 -55.00 -16.37
CA THR A 780 6.97 -55.32 -16.86
C THR A 780 6.11 -54.05 -16.88
N GLY A 781 5.43 -53.87 -17.99
CA GLY A 781 4.63 -52.71 -18.30
C GLY A 781 3.34 -52.58 -17.48
N ARG A 782 2.88 -51.30 -17.49
CA ARG A 782 1.44 -51.03 -17.72
C ARG A 782 1.23 -49.54 -17.97
N THR A 783 0.88 -49.30 -19.15
CA THR A 783 0.24 -48.19 -19.84
C THR A 783 -0.75 -47.37 -19.01
N ALA A 784 -0.46 -46.08 -18.78
CA ALA A 784 -1.46 -45.04 -18.70
C ALA A 784 -0.83 -43.66 -18.99
N PRO A 785 -0.78 -43.27 -20.25
CA PRO A 785 -1.08 -41.90 -20.61
C PRO A 785 -1.88 -41.70 -21.90
N ALA A 786 -2.60 -42.71 -22.40
CA ALA A 786 -3.38 -42.58 -23.62
C ALA A 786 -4.74 -41.86 -23.43
N ALA A 787 -5.29 -41.85 -22.22
CA ALA A 787 -6.59 -41.22 -21.94
C ALA A 787 -6.55 -39.67 -21.89
N ILE A 788 -5.40 -39.08 -21.53
CA ILE A 788 -5.26 -37.60 -21.49
C ILE A 788 -4.94 -37.01 -22.87
N ALA A 789 -4.28 -37.77 -23.73
CA ALA A 789 -4.03 -37.35 -25.13
C ALA A 789 -5.30 -37.43 -26.00
N ALA A 790 -6.19 -38.40 -25.75
CA ALA A 790 -7.46 -38.55 -26.47
C ALA A 790 -8.48 -37.43 -26.12
N ALA A 791 -8.47 -36.91 -24.87
CA ALA A 791 -9.31 -35.80 -24.45
C ALA A 791 -8.88 -34.44 -25.05
N ARG A 792 -7.63 -34.31 -25.52
CA ARG A 792 -7.14 -33.10 -26.21
C ARG A 792 -7.36 -33.09 -27.72
N ALA A 793 -7.66 -34.25 -28.33
CA ALA A 793 -7.89 -34.39 -29.78
C ALA A 793 -9.35 -34.22 -30.21
N ALA A 794 -10.29 -34.12 -29.29
CA ALA A 794 -11.69 -33.80 -29.58
C ALA A 794 -11.92 -32.27 -29.52
N SER A 795 -11.21 -31.50 -30.31
CA SER A 795 -11.65 -30.15 -30.66
C SER A 795 -12.90 -30.23 -31.53
N PRO A 796 -13.98 -29.50 -31.19
CA PRO A 796 -15.13 -29.43 -32.07
C PRO A 796 -14.65 -28.87 -33.42
N ARG A 797 -15.04 -29.56 -34.49
CA ARG A 797 -14.82 -29.15 -35.88
C ARG A 797 -15.03 -27.63 -36.01
N ALA A 798 -14.07 -26.99 -36.63
CA ALA A 798 -14.18 -25.62 -37.07
C ALA A 798 -15.55 -25.44 -37.76
N LEU A 799 -16.43 -24.70 -37.11
CA LEU A 799 -17.59 -24.13 -37.73
C LEU A 799 -17.05 -23.32 -38.91
N THR A 800 -17.33 -23.74 -40.08
CA THR A 800 -17.06 -23.07 -41.34
C THR A 800 -17.34 -21.58 -41.17
N ALA A 801 -16.30 -20.80 -41.36
CA ALA A 801 -16.41 -19.36 -41.38
C ALA A 801 -17.48 -18.99 -42.44
N VAL A 802 -18.60 -18.48 -41.96
CA VAL A 802 -19.57 -17.83 -42.85
C VAL A 802 -18.79 -16.66 -43.49
N PRO A 803 -18.72 -16.61 -44.85
CA PRO A 803 -17.98 -15.52 -45.47
C PRO A 803 -18.60 -14.21 -45.04
N ALA A 804 -17.73 -13.31 -44.55
CA ALA A 804 -18.14 -11.97 -44.21
C ALA A 804 -18.80 -11.33 -45.43
N HIS A 805 -20.11 -11.05 -45.37
CA HIS A 805 -20.80 -10.30 -46.40
C HIS A 805 -20.06 -9.00 -46.65
N PRO A 806 -19.76 -8.61 -47.88
CA PRO A 806 -19.13 -7.34 -48.17
C PRO A 806 -20.02 -6.23 -47.59
N GLN A 807 -19.50 -5.47 -46.66
CA GLN A 807 -20.19 -4.31 -46.07
C GLN A 807 -20.60 -3.37 -47.18
N ARG A 808 -21.90 -3.07 -47.26
CA ARG A 808 -22.42 -2.12 -48.24
C ARG A 808 -21.78 -0.74 -47.96
N VAL A 809 -20.86 -0.34 -48.82
CA VAL A 809 -20.03 0.87 -48.73
C VAL A 809 -20.85 2.17 -48.60
N GLY A 810 -22.11 2.17 -49.11
CA GLY A 810 -23.02 3.33 -49.10
C GLY A 810 -23.41 3.82 -47.67
N ASN A 811 -23.69 2.90 -46.74
CA ASN A 811 -24.11 3.26 -45.39
C ASN A 811 -22.94 3.76 -44.51
N ALA A 812 -21.70 3.34 -44.81
CA ALA A 812 -20.51 3.80 -44.09
C ALA A 812 -20.19 5.28 -44.38
N THR A 813 -20.47 5.77 -45.57
CA THR A 813 -20.20 7.18 -45.94
C THR A 813 -21.17 8.14 -45.22
N VAL A 814 -22.46 7.83 -45.17
CA VAL A 814 -23.46 8.63 -44.46
C VAL A 814 -23.13 8.70 -42.98
N PHE A 815 -22.77 7.56 -42.38
CA PHE A 815 -22.43 7.52 -40.97
C PHE A 815 -21.14 8.30 -40.65
N ARG A 816 -20.11 8.22 -41.52
CA ARG A 816 -18.89 9.02 -41.40
C ARG A 816 -19.15 10.52 -41.45
N THR A 817 -19.96 10.94 -42.40
CA THR A 817 -20.30 12.36 -42.56
C THR A 817 -21.10 12.87 -41.37
N ALA A 818 -22.08 12.09 -40.91
CA ALA A 818 -22.87 12.42 -39.73
C ALA A 818 -21.99 12.50 -38.46
N ALA A 819 -21.09 11.52 -38.23
CA ALA A 819 -20.19 11.51 -37.10
C ALA A 819 -19.20 12.68 -37.13
N ALA A 820 -18.66 13.02 -38.32
CA ALA A 820 -17.75 14.16 -38.48
C ALA A 820 -18.42 15.51 -38.17
N LEU A 821 -19.70 15.62 -38.48
CA LEU A 821 -20.48 16.85 -38.28
C LEU A 821 -20.99 16.97 -36.83
N LEU A 822 -21.46 15.87 -36.24
CA LEU A 822 -22.06 15.86 -34.89
C LEU A 822 -21.01 15.85 -33.77
N ALA A 823 -19.85 15.20 -33.96
CA ALA A 823 -18.87 15.07 -32.90
C ALA A 823 -18.35 16.43 -32.35
N PRO A 824 -17.98 17.41 -33.17
CA PRO A 824 -17.56 18.71 -32.63
C PRO A 824 -18.71 19.43 -31.92
N ILE A 825 -19.95 19.29 -32.37
CA ILE A 825 -21.13 19.88 -31.73
C ILE A 825 -21.32 19.23 -30.35
N VAL A 826 -21.22 17.91 -30.25
CA VAL A 826 -21.36 17.19 -28.99
C VAL A 826 -20.23 17.55 -28.02
N VAL A 827 -18.99 17.74 -28.50
CA VAL A 827 -17.87 18.21 -27.67
C VAL A 827 -18.11 19.62 -27.15
N ILE A 828 -18.57 20.55 -28.00
CA ILE A 828 -18.91 21.91 -27.59
C ILE A 828 -20.02 21.86 -26.54
N LEU A 829 -21.11 21.13 -26.80
CA LEU A 829 -22.21 20.96 -25.85
C LEU A 829 -21.73 20.38 -24.52
N SER A 830 -20.84 19.39 -24.56
CA SER A 830 -20.21 18.80 -23.36
C SER A 830 -19.48 19.88 -22.51
N LEU A 831 -18.70 20.74 -23.13
CA LEU A 831 -18.00 21.83 -22.44
C LEU A 831 -18.97 22.92 -21.93
N VAL A 832 -20.04 23.20 -22.64
CA VAL A 832 -21.08 24.12 -22.16
C VAL A 832 -21.78 23.55 -20.93
N LEU A 833 -22.15 22.28 -20.94
CA LEU A 833 -22.76 21.60 -19.79
C LEU A 833 -21.82 21.52 -18.60
N LEU A 834 -20.51 21.37 -18.82
CA LEU A 834 -19.51 21.42 -17.75
C LEU A 834 -19.48 22.78 -17.09
N TYR A 835 -19.44 23.84 -17.91
CA TYR A 835 -19.37 25.22 -17.42
C TYR A 835 -20.64 25.65 -16.70
N ARG A 836 -21.82 25.27 -17.22
CA ARG A 836 -23.11 25.66 -16.65
C ARG A 836 -23.54 24.82 -15.44
N GLY A 837 -22.92 23.66 -15.21
CA GLY A 837 -23.38 22.65 -14.27
C GLY A 837 -23.56 23.10 -12.82
N HIS A 838 -22.91 24.19 -12.41
CA HIS A 838 -23.08 24.74 -11.07
C HIS A 838 -24.44 25.48 -10.88
N ASN A 839 -25.03 26.01 -11.97
CA ASN A 839 -26.27 26.78 -11.92
C ASN A 839 -27.43 26.09 -12.63
N ASP A 840 -27.17 25.32 -13.68
CA ASP A 840 -28.12 24.63 -14.52
C ASP A 840 -27.82 23.14 -14.59
N PRO A 841 -28.75 22.29 -15.09
CA PRO A 841 -28.48 20.88 -15.29
C PRO A 841 -27.19 20.60 -16.05
N GLY A 842 -26.28 19.81 -15.45
CA GLY A 842 -24.94 19.60 -15.99
C GLY A 842 -23.93 19.04 -14.95
N GLY A 843 -22.73 19.64 -14.94
CA GLY A 843 -21.63 19.26 -14.04
C GLY A 843 -20.66 18.24 -14.64
N GLY A 844 -19.65 17.86 -13.87
CA GLY A 844 -18.53 17.05 -14.34
C GLY A 844 -18.93 15.69 -14.91
N PHE A 845 -19.85 14.98 -14.28
CA PHE A 845 -20.34 13.66 -14.73
C PHE A 845 -21.17 13.74 -16.02
N ILE A 846 -22.21 14.56 -16.02
CA ILE A 846 -23.15 14.66 -17.15
C ILE A 846 -22.41 15.13 -18.40
N SER A 847 -21.63 16.18 -18.27
CA SER A 847 -20.84 16.72 -19.38
C SER A 847 -19.83 15.69 -19.92
N ALA A 848 -19.17 14.92 -19.05
CA ALA A 848 -18.25 13.88 -19.48
C ALA A 848 -18.96 12.72 -20.20
N LEU A 849 -20.17 12.36 -19.80
CA LEU A 849 -20.96 11.35 -20.50
C LEU A 849 -21.36 11.83 -21.91
N VAL A 850 -21.73 13.11 -22.06
CA VAL A 850 -21.99 13.74 -23.39
C VAL A 850 -20.71 13.69 -24.23
N GLY A 851 -19.57 14.12 -23.70
CA GLY A 851 -18.29 14.07 -24.38
C GLY A 851 -17.87 12.65 -24.74
N GLY A 852 -18.11 11.70 -23.83
CA GLY A 852 -17.89 10.28 -24.03
C GLY A 852 -18.76 9.69 -25.14
N ALA A 853 -20.01 10.09 -25.24
CA ALA A 853 -20.88 9.69 -26.34
C ALA A 853 -20.39 10.24 -27.71
N GLY A 854 -19.87 11.47 -27.75
CA GLY A 854 -19.21 12.04 -28.91
C GLY A 854 -17.96 11.26 -29.33
N ILE A 855 -17.10 10.86 -28.36
CA ILE A 855 -15.92 10.01 -28.61
C ILE A 855 -16.36 8.63 -29.14
N ALA A 856 -17.39 8.04 -28.55
CA ALA A 856 -17.93 6.75 -28.98
C ALA A 856 -18.45 6.82 -30.42
N LEU A 857 -19.16 7.89 -30.77
CA LEU A 857 -19.67 8.14 -32.14
C LEU A 857 -18.52 8.18 -33.17
N VAL A 858 -17.43 8.89 -32.83
CA VAL A 858 -16.26 8.98 -33.72
C VAL A 858 -15.55 7.62 -33.84
N HIS A 859 -15.50 6.86 -32.75
CA HIS A 859 -14.85 5.53 -32.74
C HIS A 859 -15.63 4.49 -33.54
N LEU A 860 -16.95 4.57 -33.53
CA LEU A 860 -17.81 3.72 -34.35
C LEU A 860 -17.76 4.08 -35.85
N ALA A 861 -17.43 5.33 -36.19
CA ALA A 861 -17.22 5.75 -37.56
C ALA A 861 -15.82 5.28 -38.05
N PRO A 862 -15.68 4.59 -39.18
CA PRO A 862 -14.39 4.14 -39.70
C PRO A 862 -13.55 5.32 -40.26
N SER A 863 -13.16 6.24 -39.40
CA SER A 863 -12.36 7.42 -39.74
C SER A 863 -11.07 7.47 -38.91
N HIS A 864 -9.96 7.91 -39.53
CA HIS A 864 -8.70 8.17 -38.83
C HIS A 864 -8.74 9.57 -38.21
N SER A 865 -9.59 9.77 -37.19
CA SER A 865 -9.69 11.07 -36.54
C SER A 865 -8.60 11.22 -35.45
N ARG A 866 -8.18 12.47 -35.19
CA ARG A 866 -7.22 12.80 -34.12
C ARG A 866 -7.73 12.39 -32.72
N LEU A 867 -9.04 12.25 -32.53
CA LEU A 867 -9.68 11.78 -31.32
C LEU A 867 -9.35 10.31 -30.97
N SER A 868 -9.01 9.49 -31.97
CA SER A 868 -8.53 8.12 -31.75
C SER A 868 -7.13 8.04 -31.11
N ARG A 869 -6.45 9.18 -30.88
CA ARG A 869 -5.15 9.29 -30.21
C ARG A 869 -5.24 9.63 -28.72
N LEU A 870 -6.44 9.80 -28.18
CA LEU A 870 -6.61 10.03 -26.75
C LEU A 870 -6.16 8.77 -25.99
N ARG A 871 -5.31 8.97 -24.99
CA ARG A 871 -4.82 7.89 -24.13
C ARG A 871 -5.53 7.96 -22.77
N ALA A 872 -6.14 6.88 -22.35
CA ALA A 872 -6.90 6.83 -21.10
C ALA A 872 -6.04 7.15 -19.86
N ARG A 873 -4.81 6.59 -19.78
CA ARG A 873 -3.93 6.76 -18.60
C ARG A 873 -3.62 8.21 -18.22
N PRO A 874 -3.17 9.10 -19.14
CA PRO A 874 -2.90 10.48 -18.77
C PRO A 874 -4.18 11.25 -18.40
N LEU A 875 -5.35 10.95 -18.99
CA LEU A 875 -6.62 11.57 -18.63
C LEU A 875 -7.04 11.22 -17.21
N LEU A 876 -6.95 9.95 -16.82
CA LEU A 876 -7.26 9.48 -15.47
C LEU A 876 -6.31 10.11 -14.43
N ALA A 877 -5.01 10.11 -14.73
CA ALA A 877 -4.01 10.70 -13.83
C ALA A 877 -4.21 12.22 -13.67
N ALA A 878 -4.43 12.92 -14.77
CA ALA A 878 -4.70 14.37 -14.74
C ALA A 878 -6.00 14.68 -13.98
N GLY A 879 -7.06 13.90 -14.21
CA GLY A 879 -8.34 14.08 -13.53
C GLY A 879 -8.20 13.94 -12.00
N LEU A 880 -7.57 12.88 -11.53
CA LEU A 880 -7.34 12.69 -10.08
C LEU A 880 -6.43 13.77 -9.49
N LEU A 881 -5.36 14.16 -10.21
CA LEU A 881 -4.47 15.25 -9.76
C LEU A 881 -5.21 16.58 -9.64
N VAL A 882 -6.12 16.90 -10.57
CA VAL A 882 -6.95 18.11 -10.52
C VAL A 882 -7.90 18.04 -9.32
N CYS A 883 -8.60 16.91 -9.12
CA CYS A 883 -9.51 16.74 -7.97
C CYS A 883 -8.78 16.91 -6.63
N VAL A 884 -7.66 16.21 -6.45
CA VAL A 884 -6.87 16.30 -5.22
C VAL A 884 -6.23 17.69 -5.07
N GLY A 885 -5.73 18.26 -6.16
CA GLY A 885 -5.17 19.62 -6.17
C GLY A 885 -6.19 20.66 -5.74
N THR A 886 -7.43 20.56 -6.21
CA THR A 886 -8.54 21.42 -5.79
C THR A 886 -8.83 21.24 -4.30
N GLY A 887 -8.81 19.99 -3.81
CA GLY A 887 -8.98 19.71 -2.40
C GLY A 887 -7.88 20.35 -1.53
N LEU A 888 -6.63 20.29 -1.98
CA LEU A 888 -5.50 20.95 -1.31
C LEU A 888 -5.61 22.47 -1.30
N VAL A 889 -6.13 23.06 -2.38
CA VAL A 889 -6.42 24.52 -2.43
C VAL A 889 -7.47 24.92 -1.40
N GLY A 890 -8.49 24.09 -1.17
CA GLY A 890 -9.50 24.31 -0.13
C GLY A 890 -8.93 24.43 1.29
N LEU A 891 -7.77 23.84 1.55
CA LEU A 891 -7.07 23.97 2.83
C LEU A 891 -6.64 25.41 3.14
N LEU A 892 -6.51 26.27 2.15
CA LEU A 892 -6.21 27.70 2.33
C LEU A 892 -7.36 28.44 3.04
N ASP A 893 -8.58 27.89 2.97
CA ASP A 893 -9.78 28.39 3.66
C ASP A 893 -10.22 27.48 4.82
N GLY A 894 -9.31 26.68 5.34
CA GLY A 894 -9.44 25.95 6.59
C GLY A 894 -9.95 24.51 6.47
N SER A 895 -10.35 23.99 5.29
CA SER A 895 -10.77 22.60 5.15
C SER A 895 -10.48 22.05 3.75
N PHE A 896 -10.16 20.76 3.66
CA PHE A 896 -9.97 20.06 2.40
C PHE A 896 -11.28 20.05 1.59
N LEU A 897 -11.19 20.37 0.30
CA LEU A 897 -12.33 20.52 -0.62
C LEU A 897 -13.30 21.67 -0.30
N ARG A 898 -12.97 22.57 0.62
CA ARG A 898 -13.79 23.77 0.81
C ARG A 898 -13.72 24.66 -0.43
N PRO A 899 -14.88 25.02 -1.02
CA PRO A 899 -14.89 25.81 -2.26
C PRO A 899 -14.46 27.26 -1.99
N LEU A 900 -13.45 27.71 -2.73
CA LEU A 900 -13.06 29.11 -2.80
C LEU A 900 -13.83 29.79 -3.92
N ARG A 901 -14.30 31.02 -3.68
CA ARG A 901 -15.08 31.81 -4.63
C ARG A 901 -14.38 33.10 -4.96
N THR A 902 -14.42 33.47 -6.22
CA THR A 902 -13.92 34.72 -6.71
C THR A 902 -14.94 35.29 -7.71
N ALA A 903 -15.33 36.54 -7.53
CA ALA A 903 -16.15 37.24 -8.51
C ALA A 903 -15.22 37.90 -9.55
N VAL A 904 -15.44 37.59 -10.81
CA VAL A 904 -14.71 38.22 -11.92
C VAL A 904 -15.72 39.09 -12.70
N GLU A 905 -15.49 40.38 -12.73
CA GLU A 905 -16.27 41.34 -13.52
C GLU A 905 -15.56 41.54 -14.86
N LEU A 906 -16.18 41.02 -15.93
CA LEU A 906 -15.74 41.18 -17.32
C LEU A 906 -16.75 42.10 -18.04
N GLY A 907 -16.70 43.41 -17.75
CA GLY A 907 -17.62 44.37 -18.32
C GLY A 907 -19.09 44.13 -17.88
N PRO A 908 -20.05 43.92 -18.78
CA PRO A 908 -21.44 43.67 -18.41
C PRO A 908 -21.71 42.23 -17.86
N LEU A 909 -20.71 41.37 -17.87
CA LEU A 909 -20.81 39.97 -17.40
C LEU A 909 -20.25 39.87 -16.00
N TYR A 910 -21.14 39.69 -15.03
CA TYR A 910 -20.78 39.27 -13.67
C TYR A 910 -20.73 37.74 -13.60
N GLN A 911 -19.58 37.18 -13.29
CA GLN A 911 -19.40 35.73 -13.19
C GLN A 911 -18.73 35.37 -11.88
N SER A 912 -19.39 34.53 -11.08
CA SER A 912 -18.75 33.89 -9.93
C SER A 912 -17.99 32.66 -10.39
N LEU A 913 -16.67 32.64 -10.21
CA LEU A 913 -15.84 31.46 -10.42
C LEU A 913 -15.61 30.76 -9.09
N THR A 914 -15.84 29.45 -9.05
CA THR A 914 -15.62 28.64 -7.87
C THR A 914 -14.58 27.54 -8.17
N THR A 915 -13.82 27.13 -7.15
CA THR A 915 -12.93 25.97 -7.28
C THR A 915 -13.69 24.68 -7.53
N SER A 916 -14.98 24.62 -7.23
CA SER A 916 -15.89 23.51 -7.56
C SER A 916 -15.94 23.23 -9.07
N LEU A 917 -15.86 24.26 -9.91
CA LEU A 917 -15.77 24.07 -11.37
C LEU A 917 -14.45 23.38 -11.77
N VAL A 918 -13.35 23.71 -11.09
CA VAL A 918 -12.05 23.05 -11.33
C VAL A 918 -12.11 21.60 -10.89
N PHE A 919 -12.79 21.32 -9.77
CA PHE A 919 -13.03 19.96 -9.31
C PHE A 919 -13.86 19.17 -10.34
N ASP A 920 -14.93 19.76 -10.87
CA ASP A 920 -15.75 19.19 -11.94
C ASP A 920 -14.95 18.87 -13.21
N VAL A 921 -13.97 19.70 -13.58
CA VAL A 921 -13.02 19.40 -14.67
C VAL A 921 -12.21 18.13 -14.36
N GLY A 922 -11.79 17.95 -13.12
CA GLY A 922 -11.11 16.73 -12.67
C GLY A 922 -12.00 15.48 -12.83
N VAL A 923 -13.24 15.54 -12.39
CA VAL A 923 -14.25 14.48 -12.55
C VAL A 923 -14.49 14.19 -14.03
N TYR A 924 -14.67 15.23 -14.85
CA TYR A 924 -14.83 15.14 -16.31
C TYR A 924 -13.70 14.35 -16.95
N LEU A 925 -12.46 14.65 -16.61
CA LEU A 925 -11.27 13.94 -17.15
C LEU A 925 -11.24 12.47 -16.72
N CYS A 926 -11.62 12.14 -15.48
CA CYS A 926 -11.69 10.76 -14.99
C CYS A 926 -12.73 9.95 -15.76
N VAL A 927 -13.93 10.48 -15.94
CA VAL A 927 -15.02 9.80 -16.65
C VAL A 927 -14.70 9.62 -18.14
N ILE A 928 -14.19 10.67 -18.82
CA ILE A 928 -13.70 10.55 -20.21
C ILE A 928 -12.59 9.50 -20.30
N GLY A 929 -11.66 9.48 -19.35
CA GLY A 929 -10.59 8.50 -19.29
C GLY A 929 -11.12 7.06 -19.20
N LEU A 930 -12.16 6.81 -18.39
CA LEU A 930 -12.83 5.51 -18.30
C LEU A 930 -13.52 5.14 -19.64
N VAL A 931 -14.26 6.06 -20.25
CA VAL A 931 -14.95 5.83 -21.54
C VAL A 931 -13.92 5.47 -22.62
N VAL A 932 -12.83 6.22 -22.72
CA VAL A 932 -11.73 5.93 -23.65
C VAL A 932 -11.12 4.56 -23.38
N ALA A 933 -10.85 4.21 -22.10
CA ALA A 933 -10.32 2.89 -21.73
C ALA A 933 -11.27 1.75 -22.16
N ALA A 934 -12.57 1.92 -21.94
CA ALA A 934 -13.56 0.93 -22.31
C ALA A 934 -13.65 0.75 -23.84
N ILE A 935 -13.71 1.84 -24.58
CA ILE A 935 -13.80 1.82 -26.05
C ILE A 935 -12.53 1.21 -26.67
N ASP A 936 -11.33 1.62 -26.21
CA ASP A 936 -10.06 1.10 -26.71
C ASP A 936 -9.96 -0.42 -26.51
N ARG A 937 -10.33 -0.91 -25.33
CA ARG A 937 -10.17 -2.33 -25.00
C ARG A 937 -11.26 -3.23 -25.54
N LEU A 938 -12.48 -2.75 -25.62
CA LEU A 938 -13.60 -3.51 -26.17
C LEU A 938 -13.70 -3.38 -27.69
N GLY A 939 -13.19 -2.27 -28.25
CA GLY A 939 -13.18 -2.00 -29.70
C GLY A 939 -11.99 -2.60 -30.46
N GLU A 940 -10.88 -2.99 -29.80
CA GLU A 940 -9.70 -3.59 -30.49
C GLU A 940 -10.06 -4.86 -31.24
N ASN A 941 -10.13 -4.80 -32.57
CA ASN A 941 -10.06 -5.98 -33.43
C ASN A 941 -8.62 -6.50 -33.39
N ARG A 942 -8.34 -7.56 -32.62
CA ARG A 942 -7.09 -8.32 -32.78
C ARG A 942 -7.07 -8.85 -34.21
N ARG A 943 -6.33 -8.21 -35.12
CA ARG A 943 -5.90 -8.85 -36.34
C ARG A 943 -5.10 -10.11 -35.93
N PRO A 944 -5.43 -11.30 -36.44
CA PRO A 944 -4.55 -12.44 -36.24
C PRO A 944 -3.18 -12.01 -36.80
N GLU A 945 -2.15 -12.09 -35.97
CA GLU A 945 -0.76 -11.93 -36.42
C GLU A 945 -0.57 -12.90 -37.62
N ARG A 946 -0.20 -12.35 -38.77
CA ARG A 946 0.30 -13.19 -39.87
C ARG A 946 1.42 -14.05 -39.29
N PRO A 947 1.40 -15.40 -39.53
CA PRO A 947 2.56 -16.21 -39.21
C PRO A 947 3.78 -15.53 -39.86
N ALA A 948 4.86 -15.35 -39.10
CA ALA A 948 6.11 -14.90 -39.65
C ALA A 948 6.48 -15.83 -40.80
N GLU A 949 6.58 -15.34 -42.01
CA GLU A 949 7.17 -16.06 -43.12
C GLU A 949 8.58 -16.49 -42.69
N PRO A 950 8.94 -17.76 -42.90
CA PRO A 950 10.28 -18.19 -42.57
C PRO A 950 11.25 -17.41 -43.49
N GLU A 951 12.12 -16.58 -42.88
CA GLU A 951 13.20 -15.95 -43.59
C GLU A 951 14.03 -17.02 -44.32
N GLY A 952 13.93 -17.03 -45.66
CA GLY A 952 14.75 -17.88 -46.51
C GLY A 952 16.23 -17.55 -46.25
N ARG A 953 16.98 -18.58 -45.84
CA ARG A 953 18.44 -18.55 -45.87
C ARG A 953 18.90 -18.49 -47.36
N PRO A 954 19.92 -17.65 -47.71
CA PRO A 954 20.69 -17.89 -48.92
C PRO A 954 21.62 -19.10 -48.76
#